data_8bb7e76ec7b8bbee5a1f261a05eca62a
#
_entry.id   8bb7e76ec7b8bbee5a1f261a05eca62a
#
_cell.length_a   1.000
_cell.length_b   1.000
_cell.length_c   1.000
_cell.angle_alpha   90.00
_cell.angle_beta   90.00
_cell.angle_gamma   90.00
#
_symmetry.space_group_name_H-M   'P 1'
#
loop_
_entity.id
_entity.type
_entity.pdbx_description
1 polymer ?
#
loop_
_entity_poly.entity_id
_entity_poly.type
_entity_poly.pdbx_seq_one_letter_code
_entity_poly.pdbx_strand_id
1 'polypeptide(L)'
;MSCLANKNLRLSARLSNDLAKGDELLLSFLRLHSYRGIPFMISNKTITSVDALQKSLRRGMELLGGYAGEVEWPEVAGKLRKFGFEAGWGRTVQRIVENFSLLADILEAPDYGALEKFLSRIPMIFNIVILSPHGYFGQENVLGLPDTGGQVVYILDQVRALEQEMRNRIHEQGLDIVPRILILTRLIPEAGETTCNQRLEKVQGTENVQILRVPFRNEQGEVIPHWISRFEIWPYLERFASEVHEEMKAELSCRPDLIIGNYSDGNLVAYLLSQKLGVTQCNIAHALEKTKYLFSALYWREMEDKYHFSCQFTADLIGMNAADFIITSTYQEIAGSDSIVGQYESYESFTMPGLFRVINGIDVFDPKFNIVSPGADENVYFPYFEKERRLTEFHAEIESMIFGATAGPDCRGVLADRNKPLLFTMARLDKIKNLTGVVDWYGSSENLRKQVNLLVIGGTVDPARSSDSEERDQILLMHELIDRHGLDEQVRWLGLRLDKRLTGELYRCIADRRGAFVQPAFFEAFGLTVIEAMSSGLPTFATRYGGPLEIIEDGISGFHIDPNHGEMSAGIMADFFARCATEPDYWDQLCRGSLARVQKKYTWKLYAGRLVSLSCIYGFWKFATNLERQETRRYLEMFYNLQYKKLAATVGVK
;
A
#
# COMPACT_ATOMS: atom_id res chain seq x y z
N MET A 1 7.71 -1.01 -20.99
CA MET A 1 9.06 -1.37 -20.48
C MET A 1 9.18 -0.78 -19.09
N SER A 2 9.55 -1.55 -18.06
CA SER A 2 9.63 -1.00 -16.71
C SER A 2 10.76 0.04 -16.60
N CYS A 3 10.56 1.08 -15.80
CA CYS A 3 11.62 2.07 -15.50
C CYS A 3 12.90 1.43 -14.94
N LEU A 4 12.79 0.28 -14.25
CA LEU A 4 13.91 -0.57 -13.85
C LEU A 4 14.77 -1.03 -15.03
N ALA A 5 14.17 -1.33 -16.18
CA ALA A 5 14.92 -1.72 -17.38
C ALA A 5 15.89 -0.62 -17.85
N ASN A 6 15.52 0.65 -17.73
CA ASN A 6 16.38 1.78 -18.11
C ASN A 6 17.56 2.01 -17.15
N LYS A 7 17.36 1.84 -15.84
CA LYS A 7 18.44 1.93 -14.85
C LYS A 7 19.38 0.75 -14.98
N ASN A 8 18.82 -0.44 -15.17
CA ASN A 8 19.57 -1.66 -15.40
C ASN A 8 20.31 -1.61 -16.74
N LEU A 9 19.74 -1.01 -17.80
CA LEU A 9 20.42 -0.76 -19.08
C LEU A 9 21.60 0.22 -18.95
N ARG A 10 21.45 1.32 -18.20
CA ARG A 10 22.55 2.26 -17.96
C ARG A 10 23.68 1.63 -17.13
N LEU A 11 23.34 0.70 -16.26
CA LEU A 11 24.34 0.00 -15.46
C LEU A 11 24.90 -1.22 -16.17
N SER A 12 24.12 -2.03 -16.89
CA SER A 12 24.70 -3.08 -17.74
C SER A 12 25.66 -2.46 -18.76
N ALA A 13 25.37 -1.26 -19.28
CA ALA A 13 26.31 -0.50 -20.10
C ALA A 13 27.56 -0.05 -19.31
N ARG A 14 27.45 0.33 -18.02
CA ARG A 14 28.61 0.67 -17.17
C ARG A 14 29.36 -0.57 -16.68
N LEU A 15 28.66 -1.65 -16.32
CA LEU A 15 29.24 -2.95 -16.00
C LEU A 15 29.91 -3.58 -17.21
N SER A 16 29.34 -3.43 -18.43
CA SER A 16 29.95 -3.94 -19.65
C SER A 16 31.12 -3.06 -20.16
N ASN A 17 31.18 -1.79 -19.80
CA ASN A 17 32.33 -0.93 -20.11
C ASN A 17 33.54 -1.17 -19.18
N ASP A 18 33.30 -1.82 -18.02
CA ASP A 18 34.35 -2.18 -17.06
C ASP A 18 33.90 -3.44 -16.27
N LEU A 19 33.79 -4.56 -16.98
CA LEU A 19 33.35 -5.87 -16.46
C LEU A 19 34.10 -6.24 -15.17
N ALA A 20 35.41 -6.02 -15.13
CA ALA A 20 36.23 -6.33 -13.96
C ALA A 20 35.80 -5.56 -12.70
N LYS A 21 35.39 -4.30 -12.82
CA LYS A 21 34.90 -3.52 -11.68
C LYS A 21 33.48 -3.93 -11.25
N GLY A 22 32.63 -4.33 -12.20
CA GLY A 22 31.29 -4.83 -11.90
C GLY A 22 31.33 -6.13 -11.10
N ASP A 23 32.17 -7.06 -11.50
CA ASP A 23 32.33 -8.34 -10.84
C ASP A 23 32.94 -8.20 -9.44
N GLU A 24 33.93 -7.33 -9.26
CA GLU A 24 34.50 -7.00 -7.94
C GLU A 24 33.48 -6.34 -7.03
N LEU A 25 32.60 -5.49 -7.57
CA LEU A 25 31.52 -4.88 -6.83
C LEU A 25 30.52 -5.92 -6.33
N LEU A 26 30.11 -6.86 -7.19
CA LEU A 26 29.21 -7.95 -6.86
C LEU A 26 29.84 -8.88 -5.79
N LEU A 27 31.12 -9.24 -5.96
CA LEU A 27 31.85 -10.00 -4.96
C LEU A 27 31.91 -9.28 -3.62
N SER A 28 32.19 -7.97 -3.63
CA SER A 28 32.22 -7.14 -2.43
C SER A 28 30.86 -7.07 -1.76
N PHE A 29 29.78 -7.01 -2.53
CA PHE A 29 28.42 -7.03 -2.03
C PHE A 29 28.09 -8.38 -1.35
N LEU A 30 28.42 -9.50 -1.97
CA LEU A 30 28.21 -10.84 -1.39
C LEU A 30 28.94 -11.03 -0.04
N ARG A 31 30.08 -10.37 0.13
CA ARG A 31 30.87 -10.41 1.37
C ARG A 31 30.23 -9.67 2.54
N LEU A 32 29.35 -8.72 2.28
CA LEU A 32 28.69 -7.94 3.35
C LEU A 32 27.62 -8.74 4.10
N HIS A 33 27.10 -9.81 3.51
CA HIS A 33 25.97 -10.54 4.07
C HIS A 33 26.38 -11.45 5.22
N SER A 34 26.10 -10.95 6.44
CA SER A 34 26.31 -11.66 7.69
C SER A 34 25.17 -11.39 8.67
N TYR A 35 24.87 -12.36 9.51
CA TYR A 35 23.93 -12.22 10.61
C TYR A 35 24.65 -12.51 11.92
N ARG A 36 24.61 -11.56 12.86
CA ARG A 36 25.35 -11.63 14.14
C ARG A 36 26.83 -11.96 13.96
N GLY A 37 27.45 -11.40 12.91
CA GLY A 37 28.88 -11.60 12.61
C GLY A 37 29.22 -12.91 11.92
N ILE A 38 28.26 -13.77 11.62
CA ILE A 38 28.46 -15.03 10.89
C ILE A 38 28.09 -14.78 9.42
N PRO A 39 29.04 -14.92 8.45
CA PRO A 39 28.72 -14.80 7.03
C PRO A 39 27.81 -15.95 6.61
N PHE A 40 26.84 -15.63 5.74
CA PHE A 40 25.90 -16.64 5.24
C PHE A 40 25.85 -16.77 3.71
N MET A 41 26.71 -16.05 2.99
CA MET A 41 26.86 -16.25 1.55
C MET A 41 28.23 -16.86 1.23
N ILE A 42 29.30 -16.13 1.47
CA ILE A 42 30.67 -16.56 1.13
C ILE A 42 31.64 -16.35 2.29
N SER A 43 32.64 -17.20 2.36
CA SER A 43 33.77 -17.08 3.28
C SER A 43 34.85 -16.16 2.68
N ASN A 44 35.09 -15.03 3.32
CA ASN A 44 36.14 -14.07 2.91
C ASN A 44 37.58 -14.65 2.97
N LYS A 45 37.77 -15.76 3.68
CA LYS A 45 39.07 -16.45 3.78
C LYS A 45 39.34 -17.33 2.57
N THR A 46 38.29 -17.90 1.97
CA THR A 46 38.41 -18.87 0.88
C THR A 46 38.21 -18.22 -0.49
N ILE A 47 37.21 -17.33 -0.61
CA ILE A 47 36.87 -16.65 -1.87
C ILE A 47 37.42 -15.21 -1.77
N THR A 48 38.63 -15.02 -2.29
CA THR A 48 39.37 -13.75 -2.18
C THR A 48 39.35 -12.89 -3.44
N SER A 49 38.95 -13.44 -4.59
CA SER A 49 38.86 -12.76 -5.88
C SER A 49 37.71 -13.31 -6.72
N VAL A 50 37.38 -12.62 -7.81
CA VAL A 50 36.38 -13.07 -8.79
C VAL A 50 36.79 -14.41 -9.41
N ASP A 51 38.06 -14.58 -9.76
CA ASP A 51 38.58 -15.88 -10.28
C ASP A 51 38.42 -17.02 -9.25
N ALA A 52 38.65 -16.73 -7.96
CA ALA A 52 38.42 -17.73 -6.91
C ALA A 52 36.95 -18.08 -6.78
N LEU A 53 36.04 -17.09 -6.91
CA LEU A 53 34.59 -17.30 -6.90
C LEU A 53 34.18 -18.18 -8.09
N GLN A 54 34.59 -17.85 -9.30
CA GLN A 54 34.28 -18.65 -10.51
C GLN A 54 34.76 -20.09 -10.40
N LYS A 55 35.99 -20.31 -9.91
CA LYS A 55 36.52 -21.65 -9.64
C LYS A 55 35.73 -22.42 -8.59
N SER A 56 35.34 -21.73 -7.53
CA SER A 56 34.51 -22.31 -6.46
C SER A 56 33.11 -22.67 -6.95
N LEU A 57 32.47 -21.83 -7.77
CA LEU A 57 31.16 -22.10 -8.38
C LEU A 57 31.22 -23.36 -9.24
N ARG A 58 32.19 -23.48 -10.14
CA ARG A 58 32.36 -24.69 -11.00
C ARG A 58 32.52 -25.96 -10.17
N ARG A 59 33.41 -25.95 -9.17
CA ARG A 59 33.60 -27.10 -8.26
C ARG A 59 32.36 -27.43 -7.45
N GLY A 60 31.63 -26.39 -7.01
CA GLY A 60 30.37 -26.55 -6.30
C GLY A 60 29.31 -27.21 -7.16
N MET A 61 29.14 -26.76 -8.41
CA MET A 61 28.18 -27.34 -9.35
C MET A 61 28.55 -28.78 -9.72
N GLU A 62 29.83 -29.07 -9.97
CA GLU A 62 30.32 -30.45 -10.23
C GLU A 62 30.02 -31.39 -9.04
N LEU A 63 30.27 -30.91 -7.80
CA LEU A 63 29.96 -31.68 -6.60
C LEU A 63 28.47 -31.96 -6.49
N LEU A 64 27.63 -30.91 -6.68
CA LEU A 64 26.17 -30.98 -6.51
C LEU A 64 25.49 -31.82 -7.58
N GLY A 65 26.09 -31.95 -8.77
CA GLY A 65 25.62 -32.85 -9.84
C GLY A 65 25.55 -34.33 -9.44
N GLY A 66 26.22 -34.73 -8.36
CA GLY A 66 26.14 -36.08 -7.78
C GLY A 66 25.03 -36.30 -6.75
N TYR A 67 24.20 -35.28 -6.46
CA TYR A 67 23.13 -35.35 -5.48
C TYR A 67 21.76 -35.15 -6.13
N ALA A 68 20.71 -35.74 -5.53
CA ALA A 68 19.33 -35.46 -5.92
C ALA A 68 18.95 -34.01 -5.53
N GLY A 69 18.05 -33.42 -6.29
CA GLY A 69 17.67 -32.00 -6.14
C GLY A 69 17.05 -31.64 -4.77
N GLU A 70 16.37 -32.63 -4.16
CA GLU A 70 15.67 -32.47 -2.87
C GLU A 70 16.61 -32.59 -1.65
N VAL A 71 17.88 -33.01 -1.84
CA VAL A 71 18.86 -33.09 -0.73
C VAL A 71 19.04 -31.73 -0.09
N GLU A 72 18.99 -31.68 1.22
CA GLU A 72 19.04 -30.42 1.96
C GLU A 72 20.47 -29.95 2.24
N TRP A 73 20.62 -28.62 2.45
CA TRP A 73 21.91 -27.96 2.74
C TRP A 73 22.76 -28.67 3.80
N PRO A 74 22.25 -29.13 4.96
CA PRO A 74 23.08 -29.75 5.99
C PRO A 74 23.91 -30.94 5.50
N GLU A 75 23.40 -31.71 4.53
CA GLU A 75 24.08 -32.89 3.98
C GLU A 75 25.27 -32.52 3.08
N VAL A 76 25.21 -31.37 2.42
CA VAL A 76 26.26 -30.91 1.50
C VAL A 76 27.14 -29.81 2.10
N ALA A 77 26.73 -29.20 3.21
CA ALA A 77 27.37 -28.07 3.85
C ALA A 77 28.85 -28.23 4.12
N GLY A 78 29.25 -29.38 4.68
CA GLY A 78 30.66 -29.67 5.00
C GLY A 78 31.59 -29.70 3.79
N LYS A 79 31.07 -30.05 2.60
CA LYS A 79 31.82 -30.04 1.35
C LYS A 79 31.81 -28.64 0.70
N LEU A 80 30.66 -27.96 0.67
CA LEU A 80 30.54 -26.64 0.08
C LEU A 80 31.31 -25.56 0.87
N ARG A 81 31.38 -25.65 2.21
CA ARG A 81 32.23 -24.78 3.05
C ARG A 81 33.71 -24.86 2.72
N LYS A 82 34.21 -26.04 2.25
CA LYS A 82 35.60 -26.17 1.75
C LYS A 82 35.85 -25.34 0.49
N PHE A 83 34.79 -25.10 -0.30
CA PHE A 83 34.85 -24.22 -1.46
C PHE A 83 34.54 -22.76 -1.14
N GLY A 84 34.24 -22.44 0.11
CA GLY A 84 33.98 -21.08 0.59
C GLY A 84 32.52 -20.65 0.54
N PHE A 85 31.56 -21.56 0.35
CA PHE A 85 30.13 -21.26 0.39
C PHE A 85 29.54 -21.56 1.76
N GLU A 86 28.74 -20.62 2.27
CA GLU A 86 28.01 -20.75 3.55
C GLU A 86 26.51 -21.02 3.27
N ALA A 87 25.69 -21.18 4.34
CA ALA A 87 24.24 -21.28 4.19
C ALA A 87 23.70 -19.95 3.56
N GLY A 88 22.60 -20.01 2.84
CA GLY A 88 22.02 -18.81 2.21
C GLY A 88 21.93 -18.90 0.69
N TRP A 89 22.53 -19.91 0.10
CA TRP A 89 22.39 -20.19 -1.33
C TRP A 89 21.13 -20.97 -1.67
N GLY A 90 20.56 -21.66 -0.71
CA GLY A 90 19.33 -22.43 -0.87
C GLY A 90 19.20 -23.54 0.16
N ARG A 91 17.98 -23.88 0.51
CA ARG A 91 17.68 -25.00 1.40
C ARG A 91 17.99 -26.34 0.76
N THR A 92 17.73 -26.49 -0.55
CA THR A 92 17.90 -27.73 -1.31
C THR A 92 19.00 -27.61 -2.35
N VAL A 93 19.60 -28.74 -2.74
CA VAL A 93 20.60 -28.81 -3.81
C VAL A 93 20.09 -28.17 -5.10
N GLN A 94 18.84 -28.42 -5.49
CA GLN A 94 18.24 -27.78 -6.67
C GLN A 94 18.33 -26.26 -6.58
N ARG A 95 17.94 -25.66 -5.45
CA ARG A 95 17.95 -24.22 -5.26
C ARG A 95 19.36 -23.64 -5.25
N ILE A 96 20.31 -24.35 -4.66
CA ILE A 96 21.73 -23.95 -4.64
C ILE A 96 22.29 -23.94 -6.07
N VAL A 97 22.04 -25.00 -6.87
CA VAL A 97 22.48 -25.10 -8.26
C VAL A 97 21.88 -23.98 -9.12
N GLU A 98 20.58 -23.70 -8.96
CA GLU A 98 19.95 -22.57 -9.66
C GLU A 98 20.64 -21.22 -9.37
N ASN A 99 20.98 -20.97 -8.11
CA ASN A 99 21.63 -19.72 -7.71
C ASN A 99 23.09 -19.66 -8.15
N PHE A 100 23.81 -20.79 -8.13
CA PHE A 100 25.17 -20.88 -8.63
C PHE A 100 25.22 -20.67 -10.16
N SER A 101 24.28 -21.28 -10.91
CA SER A 101 24.18 -21.09 -12.36
C SER A 101 23.88 -19.62 -12.70
N LEU A 102 22.89 -18.98 -12.00
CA LEU A 102 22.58 -17.57 -12.22
C LEU A 102 23.82 -16.67 -11.98
N LEU A 103 24.58 -16.93 -10.92
CA LEU A 103 25.76 -16.13 -10.64
C LEU A 103 26.88 -16.40 -11.67
N ALA A 104 27.07 -17.65 -12.09
CA ALA A 104 28.05 -18.00 -13.11
C ALA A 104 27.71 -17.30 -14.44
N ASP A 105 26.45 -17.35 -14.88
CA ASP A 105 25.99 -16.69 -16.11
C ASP A 105 26.22 -15.16 -16.04
N ILE A 106 25.95 -14.52 -14.87
CA ILE A 106 26.19 -13.08 -14.67
C ILE A 106 27.69 -12.74 -14.78
N LEU A 107 28.55 -13.57 -14.22
CA LEU A 107 30.00 -13.36 -14.25
C LEU A 107 30.64 -13.67 -15.64
N GLU A 108 29.97 -14.42 -16.49
CA GLU A 108 30.41 -14.70 -17.88
C GLU A 108 29.83 -13.67 -18.86
N ALA A 109 28.52 -13.35 -18.74
CA ALA A 109 27.82 -12.43 -19.63
C ALA A 109 26.71 -11.70 -18.85
N PRO A 110 26.98 -10.49 -18.31
CA PRO A 110 26.01 -9.77 -17.50
C PRO A 110 24.72 -9.47 -18.26
N ASP A 111 23.63 -10.13 -17.87
CA ASP A 111 22.27 -9.85 -18.29
C ASP A 111 21.47 -9.22 -17.13
N TYR A 112 20.71 -8.16 -17.44
CA TYR A 112 19.98 -7.43 -16.39
C TYR A 112 18.89 -8.29 -15.74
N GLY A 113 18.23 -9.17 -16.49
CA GLY A 113 17.18 -10.03 -15.96
C GLY A 113 17.73 -11.11 -15.04
N ALA A 114 18.88 -11.71 -15.41
CA ALA A 114 19.62 -12.64 -14.57
C ALA A 114 20.11 -11.98 -13.29
N LEU A 115 20.65 -10.76 -13.38
CA LEU A 115 21.09 -9.97 -12.23
C LEU A 115 19.91 -9.62 -11.29
N GLU A 116 18.79 -9.13 -11.82
CA GLU A 116 17.59 -8.84 -11.03
C GLU A 116 17.09 -10.10 -10.31
N LYS A 117 17.00 -11.21 -11.02
CA LYS A 117 16.58 -12.51 -10.48
C LYS A 117 17.53 -13.01 -9.39
N PHE A 118 18.82 -12.86 -9.57
CA PHE A 118 19.83 -13.26 -8.58
C PHE A 118 19.75 -12.38 -7.33
N LEU A 119 19.78 -11.05 -7.50
CA LEU A 119 19.71 -10.09 -6.38
C LEU A 119 18.43 -10.27 -5.55
N SER A 120 17.29 -10.53 -6.22
CA SER A 120 16.02 -10.78 -5.52
C SER A 120 16.03 -12.04 -4.65
N ARG A 121 16.99 -12.94 -4.84
CA ARG A 121 17.15 -14.19 -4.10
C ARG A 121 18.19 -14.11 -2.97
N ILE A 122 18.97 -13.04 -2.91
CA ILE A 122 19.94 -12.85 -1.82
C ILE A 122 19.20 -12.59 -0.52
N PRO A 123 19.48 -13.37 0.56
CA PRO A 123 18.85 -13.15 1.86
C PRO A 123 19.48 -11.92 2.52
N MET A 124 18.78 -10.79 2.53
CA MET A 124 19.30 -9.55 3.09
C MET A 124 18.27 -8.68 3.82
N ILE A 125 17.02 -9.07 3.82
CA ILE A 125 15.95 -8.33 4.49
C ILE A 125 15.39 -9.19 5.62
N PHE A 126 15.80 -8.89 6.85
CA PHE A 126 15.39 -9.57 8.08
C PHE A 126 14.65 -8.66 9.04
N ASN A 127 14.94 -7.35 9.00
CA ASN A 127 14.38 -6.36 9.90
C ASN A 127 13.82 -5.19 9.10
N ILE A 128 12.51 -4.99 9.15
CA ILE A 128 11.83 -3.89 8.47
C ILE A 128 11.26 -2.91 9.50
N VAL A 129 11.39 -1.63 9.22
CA VAL A 129 10.77 -0.55 9.98
C VAL A 129 9.79 0.19 9.08
N ILE A 130 8.58 0.40 9.56
CA ILE A 130 7.49 1.09 8.85
C ILE A 130 7.07 2.30 9.67
N LEU A 131 7.00 3.48 9.04
CA LEU A 131 6.71 4.75 9.68
C LEU A 131 5.33 5.26 9.28
N SER A 132 4.52 5.60 10.27
CA SER A 132 3.18 6.18 10.12
C SER A 132 2.85 7.07 11.34
N PRO A 133 3.42 8.29 11.45
CA PRO A 133 3.35 9.10 12.67
C PRO A 133 1.99 9.72 12.97
N HIS A 134 1.21 10.12 11.96
CA HIS A 134 -0.06 10.82 12.17
C HIS A 134 -1.23 9.90 12.45
N GLY A 135 -2.31 10.47 13.00
CA GLY A 135 -3.57 9.79 13.25
C GLY A 135 -3.55 8.83 14.44
N TYR A 136 -4.63 8.09 14.58
CA TYR A 136 -4.74 6.99 15.55
C TYR A 136 -4.32 5.68 14.87
N PHE A 137 -3.14 5.18 15.18
CA PHE A 137 -2.67 3.92 14.61
C PHE A 137 -2.84 2.77 15.61
N GLY A 138 -3.81 1.91 15.36
CA GLY A 138 -4.14 0.73 16.17
C GLY A 138 -4.92 -0.30 15.38
N GLN A 139 -5.23 -1.42 16.01
CA GLN A 139 -5.92 -2.54 15.35
C GLN A 139 -7.44 -2.48 15.54
N GLU A 140 -7.91 -1.87 16.60
CA GLU A 140 -9.32 -1.81 16.98
C GLU A 140 -9.73 -0.38 17.33
N ASN A 141 -10.99 -0.04 17.08
CA ASN A 141 -11.64 1.23 17.45
C ASN A 141 -10.99 2.50 16.88
N VAL A 142 -10.14 2.39 15.85
CA VAL A 142 -9.44 3.55 15.26
C VAL A 142 -10.07 4.04 13.97
N LEU A 143 -10.70 3.17 13.18
CA LEU A 143 -11.27 3.55 11.88
C LEU A 143 -12.40 4.56 12.04
N GLY A 144 -12.29 5.64 11.27
CA GLY A 144 -13.23 6.76 11.32
C GLY A 144 -12.91 7.81 12.38
N LEU A 145 -11.84 7.64 13.17
CA LEU A 145 -11.28 8.73 13.97
C LEU A 145 -10.53 9.73 13.07
N PRO A 146 -10.31 10.97 13.54
CA PRO A 146 -9.61 11.98 12.76
C PRO A 146 -8.26 11.49 12.21
N ASP A 147 -7.97 11.84 10.97
CA ASP A 147 -6.76 11.45 10.23
C ASP A 147 -6.48 9.94 10.19
N THR A 148 -7.51 9.11 10.36
CA THR A 148 -7.38 7.65 10.44
C THR A 148 -8.29 7.01 9.41
N GLY A 149 -7.73 6.22 8.51
CA GLY A 149 -8.46 5.64 7.39
C GLY A 149 -7.81 4.39 6.80
N GLY A 150 -7.98 4.20 5.51
CA GLY A 150 -7.49 3.03 4.76
C GLY A 150 -6.00 2.75 4.89
N GLN A 151 -5.19 3.74 5.22
CA GLN A 151 -3.76 3.60 5.50
C GLN A 151 -3.47 2.60 6.64
N VAL A 152 -4.24 2.66 7.73
CA VAL A 152 -4.03 1.74 8.87
C VAL A 152 -4.30 0.31 8.43
N VAL A 153 -5.40 0.07 7.73
CA VAL A 153 -5.74 -1.24 7.16
C VAL A 153 -4.66 -1.71 6.20
N TYR A 154 -4.23 -0.82 5.29
CA TYR A 154 -3.17 -1.11 4.33
C TYR A 154 -1.88 -1.57 5.03
N ILE A 155 -1.39 -0.83 6.03
CA ILE A 155 -0.14 -1.16 6.72
C ILE A 155 -0.28 -2.46 7.53
N LEU A 156 -1.41 -2.69 8.19
CA LEU A 156 -1.65 -3.94 8.93
C LEU A 156 -1.69 -5.17 8.02
N ASP A 157 -2.33 -5.08 6.86
CA ASP A 157 -2.35 -6.16 5.89
C ASP A 157 -0.98 -6.34 5.20
N GLN A 158 -0.28 -5.23 4.91
CA GLN A 158 1.08 -5.22 4.39
C GLN A 158 2.05 -6.00 5.30
N VAL A 159 2.04 -5.73 6.60
CA VAL A 159 3.00 -6.37 7.53
C VAL A 159 2.73 -7.86 7.71
N ARG A 160 1.47 -8.29 7.68
CA ARG A 160 1.11 -9.71 7.70
C ARG A 160 1.68 -10.45 6.49
N ALA A 161 1.50 -9.86 5.31
CA ALA A 161 2.03 -10.43 4.07
C ALA A 161 3.56 -10.40 4.01
N LEU A 162 4.18 -9.30 4.46
CA LEU A 162 5.64 -9.17 4.50
C LEU A 162 6.28 -10.17 5.46
N GLU A 163 5.74 -10.35 6.66
CA GLU A 163 6.27 -11.35 7.59
C GLU A 163 6.24 -12.74 6.98
N GLN A 164 5.11 -13.12 6.36
CA GLN A 164 4.97 -14.42 5.72
C GLN A 164 5.98 -14.60 4.56
N GLU A 165 6.12 -13.60 3.71
CA GLU A 165 7.07 -13.63 2.58
C GLU A 165 8.52 -13.70 3.06
N MET A 166 8.89 -12.90 4.07
CA MET A 166 10.23 -12.93 4.66
C MET A 166 10.55 -14.31 5.24
N ARG A 167 9.62 -14.91 5.97
CA ARG A 167 9.77 -16.27 6.52
C ARG A 167 9.96 -17.31 5.42
N ASN A 168 9.14 -17.25 4.37
CA ASN A 168 9.24 -18.16 3.22
C ASN A 168 10.62 -18.04 2.56
N ARG A 169 11.09 -16.83 2.30
CA ARG A 169 12.41 -16.60 1.68
C ARG A 169 13.57 -17.08 2.57
N ILE A 170 13.54 -16.75 3.85
CA ILE A 170 14.55 -17.20 4.81
C ILE A 170 14.61 -18.72 4.84
N HIS A 171 13.47 -19.39 4.88
CA HIS A 171 13.37 -20.83 4.84
C HIS A 171 13.88 -21.43 3.50
N GLU A 172 13.48 -20.86 2.35
CA GLU A 172 13.95 -21.28 1.03
C GLU A 172 15.48 -21.14 0.87
N GLN A 173 16.08 -20.17 1.56
CA GLN A 173 17.52 -19.96 1.55
C GLN A 173 18.28 -20.84 2.56
N GLY A 174 17.59 -21.69 3.30
CA GLY A 174 18.20 -22.61 4.27
C GLY A 174 18.76 -21.91 5.51
N LEU A 175 18.20 -20.76 5.88
CA LEU A 175 18.60 -19.96 7.04
C LEU A 175 17.61 -20.14 8.19
N ASP A 176 18.14 -20.10 9.41
CA ASP A 176 17.37 -20.09 10.67
C ASP A 176 17.46 -18.71 11.30
N ILE A 177 16.74 -17.75 10.70
CA ILE A 177 16.68 -16.37 11.15
C ILE A 177 15.22 -15.99 11.35
N VAL A 178 14.90 -15.35 12.46
CA VAL A 178 13.56 -14.85 12.76
C VAL A 178 13.45 -13.43 12.22
N PRO A 179 12.59 -13.18 11.21
CA PRO A 179 12.36 -11.83 10.72
C PRO A 179 11.58 -11.00 11.73
N ARG A 180 11.80 -9.68 11.71
CA ARG A 180 11.12 -8.73 12.60
C ARG A 180 10.61 -7.53 11.81
N ILE A 181 9.41 -7.06 12.16
CA ILE A 181 8.85 -5.83 11.60
C ILE A 181 8.38 -4.95 12.75
N LEU A 182 8.83 -3.69 12.75
CA LEU A 182 8.34 -2.66 13.68
C LEU A 182 7.55 -1.60 12.91
N ILE A 183 6.32 -1.38 13.33
CA ILE A 183 5.53 -0.22 12.92
C ILE A 183 5.77 0.88 13.94
N LEU A 184 6.34 1.99 13.53
CA LEU A 184 6.65 3.15 14.36
C LEU A 184 5.60 4.23 14.15
N THR A 185 4.91 4.57 15.21
CA THR A 185 3.82 5.55 15.19
C THR A 185 3.82 6.39 16.46
N ARG A 186 2.91 7.33 16.53
CA ARG A 186 2.77 8.23 17.68
C ARG A 186 2.08 7.54 18.85
N LEU A 187 2.61 7.75 20.06
CA LEU A 187 1.92 7.49 21.32
C LEU A 187 0.97 8.66 21.64
N ILE A 188 -0.29 8.35 21.90
CA ILE A 188 -1.31 9.32 22.32
C ILE A 188 -1.79 8.94 23.71
N PRO A 189 -1.35 9.61 24.78
CA PRO A 189 -1.79 9.28 26.14
C PRO A 189 -3.32 9.33 26.34
N GLU A 190 -3.98 10.35 25.80
CA GLU A 190 -5.42 10.51 25.83
C GLU A 190 -6.08 9.84 24.61
N ALA A 191 -5.95 8.52 24.53
CA ALA A 191 -6.34 7.72 23.36
C ALA A 191 -7.82 7.28 23.34
N GLY A 192 -8.61 7.64 24.34
CA GLY A 192 -10.00 7.20 24.46
C GLY A 192 -10.10 5.67 24.56
N GLU A 193 -10.97 5.08 23.75
CA GLU A 193 -11.22 3.62 23.72
C GLU A 193 -10.21 2.85 22.83
N THR A 194 -9.18 3.50 22.31
CA THR A 194 -8.18 2.89 21.45
C THR A 194 -6.97 2.40 22.25
N THR A 195 -6.13 1.55 21.63
CA THR A 195 -4.86 1.09 22.19
C THR A 195 -3.69 2.06 21.94
N CYS A 196 -3.95 3.26 21.41
CA CYS A 196 -2.90 4.22 21.00
C CYS A 196 -2.10 4.81 22.17
N ASN A 197 -2.49 4.55 23.43
CA ASN A 197 -1.75 4.87 24.66
C ASN A 197 -0.78 3.75 25.10
N GLN A 198 -0.80 2.57 24.47
CA GLN A 198 0.12 1.48 24.77
C GLN A 198 1.42 1.66 23.99
N ARG A 199 2.57 1.63 24.69
CA ARG A 199 3.88 1.80 24.02
C ARG A 199 4.16 0.70 23.00
N LEU A 200 3.87 -0.55 23.34
CA LEU A 200 4.15 -1.70 22.50
C LEU A 200 2.91 -2.57 22.37
N GLU A 201 2.57 -2.94 21.14
CA GLU A 201 1.41 -3.77 20.81
C GLU A 201 1.78 -4.79 19.74
N LYS A 202 1.48 -6.07 19.96
CA LYS A 202 1.68 -7.12 18.96
C LYS A 202 0.60 -7.05 17.88
N VAL A 203 0.99 -7.15 16.62
CA VAL A 203 0.02 -7.21 15.52
C VAL A 203 -0.66 -8.57 15.46
N GLN A 204 -1.98 -8.59 15.45
CA GLN A 204 -2.77 -9.82 15.38
C GLN A 204 -2.54 -10.53 14.02
N GLY A 205 -2.46 -11.87 14.07
CA GLY A 205 -2.19 -12.69 12.89
C GLY A 205 -0.72 -12.73 12.47
N THR A 206 0.20 -12.23 13.31
CA THR A 206 1.65 -12.25 13.09
C THR A 206 2.38 -12.86 14.28
N GLU A 207 3.64 -13.25 14.08
CA GLU A 207 4.48 -13.76 15.17
C GLU A 207 5.48 -12.72 15.68
N ASN A 208 6.11 -11.96 14.79
CA ASN A 208 7.22 -11.07 15.10
C ASN A 208 7.00 -9.63 14.57
N VAL A 209 5.75 -9.20 14.50
CA VAL A 209 5.39 -7.82 14.12
C VAL A 209 4.84 -7.09 15.33
N GLN A 210 5.34 -5.88 15.58
CA GLN A 210 4.93 -5.05 16.71
C GLN A 210 4.69 -3.61 16.26
N ILE A 211 3.73 -2.96 16.91
CA ILE A 211 3.51 -1.51 16.84
C ILE A 211 4.26 -0.92 18.05
N LEU A 212 5.25 -0.08 17.76
CA LEU A 212 5.99 0.68 18.76
C LEU A 212 5.58 2.14 18.68
N ARG A 213 5.05 2.67 19.77
CA ARG A 213 4.56 4.05 19.85
C ARG A 213 5.51 4.92 20.65
N VAL A 214 5.84 6.09 20.09
CA VAL A 214 6.74 7.09 20.66
C VAL A 214 5.96 8.41 20.78
N PRO A 215 6.00 9.13 21.93
CA PRO A 215 5.23 10.33 22.11
C PRO A 215 5.78 11.51 21.27
N PHE A 216 4.89 12.42 20.85
CA PHE A 216 5.32 13.75 20.44
C PHE A 216 5.60 14.61 21.69
N ARG A 217 6.64 15.45 21.61
CA ARG A 217 7.04 16.34 22.69
C ARG A 217 7.20 17.77 22.18
N ASN A 218 6.76 18.72 22.99
CA ASN A 218 6.99 20.14 22.74
C ASN A 218 8.48 20.52 22.90
N GLU A 219 8.81 21.79 22.68
CA GLU A 219 10.19 22.30 22.82
C GLU A 219 10.74 22.12 24.25
N GLN A 220 9.89 22.21 25.26
CA GLN A 220 10.23 22.02 26.67
C GLN A 220 10.43 20.55 27.04
N GLY A 221 10.12 19.62 26.15
CA GLY A 221 10.24 18.19 26.38
C GLY A 221 9.01 17.52 26.97
N GLU A 222 7.93 18.24 27.14
CA GLU A 222 6.69 17.71 27.68
C GLU A 222 5.93 16.91 26.61
N VAL A 223 5.33 15.81 27.03
CA VAL A 223 4.53 14.95 26.13
C VAL A 223 3.24 15.66 25.75
N ILE A 224 2.90 15.64 24.46
CA ILE A 224 1.61 16.10 23.97
C ILE A 224 0.59 14.97 24.19
N PRO A 225 -0.36 15.13 25.13
CA PRO A 225 -1.20 14.03 25.57
C PRO A 225 -2.38 13.72 24.63
N HIS A 226 -2.86 14.70 23.88
CA HIS A 226 -4.04 14.60 23.01
C HIS A 226 -3.65 14.42 21.54
N TRP A 227 -4.62 14.03 20.72
CA TRP A 227 -4.46 13.99 19.26
C TRP A 227 -4.15 15.40 18.71
N ILE A 228 -3.30 15.46 17.67
CA ILE A 228 -2.99 16.65 16.88
C ILE A 228 -3.29 16.32 15.42
N SER A 229 -3.87 17.30 14.71
CA SER A 229 -4.10 17.20 13.27
C SER A 229 -2.81 16.96 12.49
N ARG A 230 -2.88 16.14 11.45
CA ARG A 230 -1.76 15.88 10.53
C ARG A 230 -1.20 17.16 9.88
N PHE A 231 -1.94 18.24 9.89
CA PHE A 231 -1.47 19.54 9.39
C PHE A 231 -0.60 20.30 10.39
N GLU A 232 -0.62 19.92 11.66
CA GLU A 232 0.06 20.59 12.77
C GLU A 232 1.24 19.79 13.34
N ILE A 233 1.51 18.57 12.85
CA ILE A 233 2.54 17.68 13.40
C ILE A 233 3.97 18.04 13.01
N TRP A 234 4.17 18.91 12.04
CA TRP A 234 5.47 19.20 11.42
C TRP A 234 6.58 19.63 12.41
N PRO A 235 6.33 20.45 13.42
CA PRO A 235 7.34 20.86 14.40
C PRO A 235 7.88 19.70 15.25
N TYR A 236 7.11 18.63 15.42
CA TYR A 236 7.44 17.51 16.30
C TYR A 236 8.26 16.42 15.62
N LEU A 237 8.30 16.36 14.28
CA LEU A 237 8.82 15.22 13.53
C LEU A 237 10.34 15.02 13.67
N GLU A 238 11.12 16.09 13.77
CA GLU A 238 12.59 15.97 13.93
C GLU A 238 12.95 15.33 15.29
N ARG A 239 12.30 15.79 16.36
CA ARG A 239 12.49 15.24 17.69
C ARG A 239 11.96 13.82 17.77
N PHE A 240 10.78 13.57 17.22
CA PHE A 240 10.20 12.24 17.11
C PHE A 240 11.14 11.26 16.40
N ALA A 241 11.74 11.65 15.26
CA ALA A 241 12.72 10.81 14.56
C ALA A 241 13.91 10.45 15.44
N SER A 242 14.38 11.39 16.28
CA SER A 242 15.49 11.16 17.19
C SER A 242 15.14 10.20 18.32
N GLU A 243 13.96 10.35 18.92
CA GLU A 243 13.47 9.45 19.98
C GLU A 243 13.13 8.06 19.42
N VAL A 244 12.50 7.98 18.25
CA VAL A 244 12.24 6.74 17.52
C VAL A 244 13.52 5.96 17.24
N HIS A 245 14.62 6.66 16.89
CA HIS A 245 15.91 5.99 16.66
C HIS A 245 16.38 5.21 17.89
N GLU A 246 16.30 5.80 19.08
CA GLU A 246 16.75 5.16 20.33
C GLU A 246 15.82 4.01 20.75
N GLU A 247 14.49 4.22 20.67
CA GLU A 247 13.50 3.21 21.00
C GLU A 247 13.57 2.00 20.04
N MET A 248 13.69 2.25 18.74
CA MET A 248 13.87 1.21 17.72
C MET A 248 15.14 0.39 17.95
N LYS A 249 16.26 1.05 18.31
CA LYS A 249 17.53 0.38 18.61
C LYS A 249 17.40 -0.54 19.82
N ALA A 250 16.67 -0.10 20.85
CA ALA A 250 16.40 -0.92 22.03
C ALA A 250 15.58 -2.17 21.70
N GLU A 251 14.53 -2.04 20.86
CA GLU A 251 13.65 -3.14 20.50
C GLU A 251 14.27 -4.11 19.49
N LEU A 252 14.89 -3.63 18.43
CA LEU A 252 15.48 -4.50 17.38
C LEU A 252 16.83 -5.07 17.80
N SER A 253 17.59 -4.39 18.67
CA SER A 253 18.98 -4.71 19.01
C SER A 253 19.94 -4.77 17.79
N CYS A 254 19.51 -4.27 16.65
CA CYS A 254 20.28 -4.22 15.39
C CYS A 254 19.78 -3.04 14.51
N ARG A 255 20.52 -2.77 13.45
CA ARG A 255 20.11 -1.82 12.42
C ARG A 255 19.04 -2.48 11.54
N PRO A 256 17.95 -1.80 11.16
CA PRO A 256 17.01 -2.32 10.17
C PRO A 256 17.67 -2.47 8.80
N ASP A 257 17.13 -3.36 7.97
CA ASP A 257 17.60 -3.58 6.60
C ASP A 257 16.83 -2.71 5.60
N LEU A 258 15.59 -2.34 5.95
CA LEU A 258 14.70 -1.50 5.16
C LEU A 258 13.89 -0.57 6.05
N ILE A 259 13.74 0.67 5.60
CA ILE A 259 12.82 1.67 6.19
C ILE A 259 11.76 2.01 5.16
N ILE A 260 10.48 1.87 5.52
CA ILE A 260 9.32 2.23 4.69
C ILE A 260 8.63 3.42 5.33
N GLY A 261 8.58 4.54 4.63
CA GLY A 261 7.79 5.71 5.03
C GLY A 261 6.40 5.68 4.38
N ASN A 262 5.40 6.10 5.14
CA ASN A 262 4.03 6.23 4.68
C ASN A 262 3.55 7.67 4.84
N TYR A 263 2.90 8.22 3.83
CA TYR A 263 2.50 9.63 3.73
C TYR A 263 3.68 10.61 3.82
N SER A 264 3.39 11.90 3.73
CA SER A 264 4.38 12.98 3.74
C SER A 264 5.22 12.98 5.02
N ASP A 265 4.58 12.85 6.17
CA ASP A 265 5.20 12.85 7.50
C ASP A 265 6.04 11.60 7.76
N GLY A 266 5.51 10.41 7.48
CA GLY A 266 6.25 9.16 7.59
C GLY A 266 7.41 9.07 6.62
N ASN A 267 7.26 9.60 5.40
CA ASN A 267 8.33 9.68 4.40
C ASN A 267 9.45 10.64 4.83
N LEU A 268 9.12 11.75 5.48
CA LEU A 268 10.11 12.67 6.03
C LEU A 268 10.88 12.05 7.20
N VAL A 269 10.19 11.37 8.13
CA VAL A 269 10.85 10.66 9.24
C VAL A 269 11.72 9.52 8.71
N ALA A 270 11.27 8.81 7.65
CA ALA A 270 12.07 7.79 6.97
C ALA A 270 13.36 8.39 6.39
N TYR A 271 13.30 9.58 5.78
CA TYR A 271 14.48 10.29 5.32
C TYR A 271 15.47 10.56 6.45
N LEU A 272 15.02 11.14 7.57
CA LEU A 272 15.88 11.47 8.70
C LEU A 272 16.58 10.21 9.28
N LEU A 273 15.84 9.12 9.45
CA LEU A 273 16.40 7.86 9.94
C LEU A 273 17.32 7.18 8.92
N SER A 274 16.91 7.13 7.65
CA SER A 274 17.70 6.51 6.58
C SER A 274 19.05 7.19 6.39
N GLN A 275 19.09 8.53 6.44
CA GLN A 275 20.36 9.29 6.37
C GLN A 275 21.26 8.96 7.56
N LYS A 276 20.72 8.96 8.78
CA LYS A 276 21.47 8.66 10.02
C LYS A 276 22.02 7.23 10.03
N LEU A 277 21.25 6.25 9.53
CA LEU A 277 21.56 4.83 9.61
C LEU A 277 22.21 4.25 8.34
N GLY A 278 22.18 4.96 7.21
CA GLY A 278 22.64 4.45 5.91
C GLY A 278 21.79 3.29 5.38
N VAL A 279 20.50 3.22 5.73
CA VAL A 279 19.57 2.14 5.38
C VAL A 279 18.79 2.46 4.12
N THR A 280 18.43 1.44 3.34
CA THR A 280 17.57 1.59 2.16
C THR A 280 16.20 2.13 2.55
N GLN A 281 15.75 3.17 1.82
CA GLN A 281 14.49 3.86 2.05
C GLN A 281 13.51 3.59 0.92
N CYS A 282 12.31 3.12 1.31
CA CYS A 282 11.13 3.02 0.45
C CYS A 282 10.10 4.06 0.86
N ASN A 283 9.49 4.75 -0.10
CA ASN A 283 8.39 5.66 0.16
C ASN A 283 7.09 5.16 -0.46
N ILE A 284 6.00 5.33 0.29
CA ILE A 284 4.61 5.10 -0.15
C ILE A 284 3.82 6.37 0.19
N ALA A 285 3.25 7.03 -0.82
CA ALA A 285 2.53 8.27 -0.59
C ALA A 285 1.08 8.05 -0.11
N HIS A 286 0.45 6.96 -0.50
CA HIS A 286 -1.00 6.68 -0.38
C HIS A 286 -1.87 7.69 -1.11
N ALA A 287 -1.72 8.97 -0.82
CA ALA A 287 -2.31 10.08 -1.53
C ALA A 287 -1.43 11.32 -1.35
N LEU A 288 -1.11 12.01 -2.43
CA LEU A 288 -0.42 13.29 -2.40
C LEU A 288 -1.47 14.40 -2.36
N GLU A 289 -1.46 15.20 -1.30
CA GLU A 289 -2.49 16.20 -1.02
C GLU A 289 -2.62 17.25 -2.12
N LYS A 290 -1.52 17.58 -2.81
CA LYS A 290 -1.51 18.61 -3.85
C LYS A 290 -2.53 18.33 -4.96
N THR A 291 -2.62 17.10 -5.47
CA THR A 291 -3.59 16.73 -6.51
C THR A 291 -5.00 16.64 -5.97
N LYS A 292 -5.18 16.18 -4.73
CA LYS A 292 -6.49 16.12 -4.08
C LYS A 292 -7.16 17.51 -4.07
N TYR A 293 -6.41 18.57 -3.80
CA TYR A 293 -6.95 19.93 -3.76
C TYR A 293 -7.16 20.52 -5.17
N LEU A 294 -6.37 20.12 -6.15
CA LEU A 294 -6.61 20.51 -7.56
C LEU A 294 -7.99 20.03 -8.04
N PHE A 295 -8.40 18.82 -7.64
CA PHE A 295 -9.71 18.26 -8.03
C PHE A 295 -10.88 18.68 -7.13
N SER A 296 -10.63 19.24 -5.93
CA SER A 296 -11.67 19.68 -5.02
C SER A 296 -12.03 21.16 -5.13
N ALA A 297 -11.53 21.86 -6.16
CA ALA A 297 -11.69 23.31 -6.35
C ALA A 297 -11.20 24.18 -5.16
N LEU A 298 -10.31 23.63 -4.31
CA LEU A 298 -9.67 24.35 -3.22
C LEU A 298 -8.40 25.02 -3.73
N TYR A 299 -8.36 26.36 -3.63
CA TYR A 299 -7.13 27.08 -3.95
C TYR A 299 -6.22 27.08 -2.71
N TRP A 300 -5.24 26.18 -2.70
CA TRP A 300 -4.40 25.87 -1.55
C TRP A 300 -3.67 27.07 -0.92
N ARG A 301 -3.37 28.14 -1.70
CA ARG A 301 -2.77 29.38 -1.16
C ARG A 301 -3.67 30.11 -0.17
N GLU A 302 -4.97 30.09 -0.37
CA GLU A 302 -5.94 30.71 0.53
C GLU A 302 -6.11 29.92 1.83
N MET A 303 -5.68 28.65 1.81
CA MET A 303 -5.80 27.73 2.93
C MET A 303 -4.46 27.46 3.63
N GLU A 304 -3.38 28.18 3.26
CA GLU A 304 -2.04 27.98 3.82
C GLU A 304 -2.01 28.13 5.34
N ASP A 305 -2.67 29.15 5.89
CA ASP A 305 -2.71 29.40 7.33
C ASP A 305 -3.39 28.27 8.13
N LYS A 306 -4.26 27.50 7.50
CA LYS A 306 -5.00 26.41 8.12
C LYS A 306 -4.33 25.04 7.92
N TYR A 307 -3.77 24.79 6.74
CA TYR A 307 -3.32 23.46 6.34
C TYR A 307 -1.79 23.34 6.17
N HIS A 308 -1.05 24.45 6.24
CA HIS A 308 0.41 24.48 6.15
C HIS A 308 0.97 23.72 4.94
N PHE A 309 0.36 23.90 3.78
CA PHE A 309 0.72 23.18 2.54
C PHE A 309 2.16 23.35 2.11
N SER A 310 2.75 24.53 2.34
CA SER A 310 4.17 24.77 2.00
C SER A 310 5.09 23.86 2.81
N CYS A 311 4.78 23.60 4.08
CA CYS A 311 5.53 22.68 4.91
C CYS A 311 5.39 21.23 4.39
N GLN A 312 4.16 20.81 4.11
CA GLN A 312 3.87 19.49 3.59
C GLN A 312 4.53 19.24 2.22
N PHE A 313 4.38 20.17 1.26
CA PHE A 313 4.99 20.01 -0.07
C PHE A 313 6.51 19.99 -0.01
N THR A 314 7.11 20.73 0.93
CA THR A 314 8.55 20.66 1.17
C THR A 314 8.96 19.29 1.72
N ALA A 315 8.21 18.74 2.66
CA ALA A 315 8.42 17.39 3.20
C ALA A 315 8.28 16.32 2.11
N ASP A 316 7.27 16.43 1.25
CA ASP A 316 7.06 15.55 0.10
C ASP A 316 8.27 15.55 -0.83
N LEU A 317 8.75 16.73 -1.24
CA LEU A 317 9.92 16.86 -2.12
C LEU A 317 11.17 16.25 -1.51
N ILE A 318 11.40 16.46 -0.21
CA ILE A 318 12.54 15.86 0.50
C ILE A 318 12.40 14.34 0.48
N GLY A 319 11.26 13.82 0.93
CA GLY A 319 10.99 12.39 1.00
C GLY A 319 11.14 11.69 -0.36
N MET A 320 10.46 12.22 -1.39
CA MET A 320 10.49 11.66 -2.75
C MET A 320 11.91 11.61 -3.34
N ASN A 321 12.67 12.70 -3.20
CA ASN A 321 14.01 12.77 -3.78
C ASN A 321 15.04 11.97 -2.99
N ALA A 322 14.85 11.80 -1.68
CA ALA A 322 15.70 10.98 -0.82
C ALA A 322 15.50 9.49 -1.00
N ALA A 323 14.28 9.04 -1.34
CA ALA A 323 13.94 7.64 -1.45
C ALA A 323 14.83 6.90 -2.44
N ASP A 324 15.28 5.70 -2.04
CA ASP A 324 15.98 4.77 -2.93
C ASP A 324 15.02 4.21 -3.97
N PHE A 325 13.77 3.95 -3.55
CA PHE A 325 12.66 3.60 -4.46
C PHE A 325 11.31 4.04 -3.87
N ILE A 326 10.33 4.17 -4.77
CA ILE A 326 8.98 4.59 -4.45
C ILE A 326 8.02 3.50 -4.91
N ILE A 327 7.08 3.14 -4.04
CA ILE A 327 5.97 2.25 -4.36
C ILE A 327 4.73 3.09 -4.65
N THR A 328 4.11 2.82 -5.80
CA THR A 328 2.81 3.35 -6.18
C THR A 328 1.85 2.20 -6.43
N SER A 329 0.57 2.42 -6.21
CA SER A 329 -0.45 1.39 -6.44
C SER A 329 -0.87 1.30 -7.91
N THR A 330 -0.77 2.42 -8.64
CA THR A 330 -1.17 2.54 -10.04
C THR A 330 -0.20 3.43 -10.83
N TYR A 331 -0.27 3.35 -12.15
CA TYR A 331 0.48 4.24 -13.03
C TYR A 331 0.01 5.70 -12.90
N GLN A 332 -1.30 5.91 -12.69
CA GLN A 332 -1.88 7.25 -12.54
C GLN A 332 -1.40 8.01 -11.30
N GLU A 333 -0.90 7.32 -10.28
CA GLU A 333 -0.18 7.99 -9.20
C GLU A 333 1.10 8.64 -9.70
N ILE A 334 1.82 8.02 -10.65
CA ILE A 334 3.10 8.50 -11.18
C ILE A 334 2.83 9.62 -12.18
N ALA A 335 2.13 9.31 -13.27
CA ALA A 335 1.82 10.22 -14.35
C ALA A 335 0.35 10.07 -14.75
N GLY A 336 -0.30 11.17 -15.02
CA GLY A 336 -1.71 11.19 -15.35
C GLY A 336 -2.02 10.74 -16.79
N SER A 337 -3.04 11.34 -17.35
CA SER A 337 -3.48 11.16 -18.73
C SER A 337 -3.59 12.53 -19.40
N ASP A 338 -4.00 12.57 -20.68
CA ASP A 338 -4.19 13.82 -21.42
C ASP A 338 -5.12 14.84 -20.71
N SER A 339 -5.98 14.36 -19.82
CA SER A 339 -6.97 15.19 -19.09
C SER A 339 -6.74 15.32 -17.59
N ILE A 340 -5.83 14.54 -17.00
CA ILE A 340 -5.62 14.47 -15.55
C ILE A 340 -4.13 14.38 -15.26
N VAL A 341 -3.62 15.29 -14.41
CA VAL A 341 -2.22 15.29 -13.96
C VAL A 341 -2.04 14.18 -12.89
N GLY A 342 -0.96 13.39 -13.02
CA GLY A 342 -0.59 12.39 -12.04
C GLY A 342 -0.18 13.01 -10.70
N GLN A 343 -0.29 12.22 -9.63
CA GLN A 343 -0.01 12.75 -8.29
C GLN A 343 1.46 13.20 -8.18
N TYR A 344 2.41 12.34 -8.52
CA TYR A 344 3.84 12.70 -8.52
C TYR A 344 4.18 13.71 -9.63
N GLU A 345 3.61 13.57 -10.82
CA GLU A 345 3.79 14.50 -11.94
C GLU A 345 3.47 15.95 -11.54
N SER A 346 2.47 16.16 -10.67
CA SER A 346 2.14 17.48 -10.13
C SER A 346 3.28 18.16 -9.38
N TYR A 347 4.29 17.40 -8.96
CA TYR A 347 5.48 17.89 -8.25
C TYR A 347 6.69 18.15 -9.15
N GLU A 348 6.62 17.92 -10.46
CA GLU A 348 7.74 18.23 -11.37
C GLU A 348 8.11 19.70 -11.34
N SER A 349 7.12 20.58 -11.42
CA SER A 349 7.31 22.00 -11.23
C SER A 349 6.04 22.68 -10.71
N PHE A 350 6.18 23.60 -9.78
CA PHE A 350 5.05 24.37 -9.21
C PHE A 350 5.54 25.59 -8.45
N THR A 351 4.62 26.46 -8.07
CA THR A 351 4.92 27.63 -7.24
C THR A 351 4.40 27.40 -5.82
N MET A 352 5.29 27.42 -4.83
CA MET A 352 4.96 27.34 -3.42
C MET A 352 4.40 28.66 -2.88
N PRO A 353 3.71 28.66 -1.74
CA PRO A 353 3.38 29.89 -1.01
C PRO A 353 4.65 30.72 -0.74
N GLY A 354 4.49 32.06 -0.67
CA GLY A 354 5.62 32.96 -0.51
C GLY A 354 6.45 33.22 -1.78
N LEU A 355 5.88 32.92 -2.96
CA LEU A 355 6.50 33.17 -4.28
C LEU A 355 7.70 32.27 -4.61
N PHE A 356 7.92 31.21 -3.87
CA PHE A 356 8.95 30.23 -4.23
C PHE A 356 8.51 29.41 -5.44
N ARG A 357 9.34 29.38 -6.47
CA ARG A 357 9.14 28.52 -7.63
C ARG A 357 10.06 27.31 -7.56
N VAL A 358 9.48 26.13 -7.54
CA VAL A 358 10.18 24.86 -7.66
C VAL A 358 10.16 24.47 -9.13
N ILE A 359 11.32 24.48 -9.78
CA ILE A 359 11.47 24.19 -11.21
C ILE A 359 11.79 22.71 -11.44
N ASN A 360 12.67 22.16 -10.60
CA ASN A 360 13.08 20.76 -10.64
C ASN A 360 12.61 20.08 -9.35
N GLY A 361 11.33 19.66 -9.32
CA GLY A 361 10.73 19.00 -8.17
C GLY A 361 11.08 17.51 -8.13
N ILE A 362 10.31 16.70 -8.83
CA ILE A 362 10.52 15.25 -8.97
C ILE A 362 10.57 14.88 -10.46
N ASP A 363 11.48 14.00 -10.83
CA ASP A 363 11.49 13.40 -12.17
C ASP A 363 10.68 12.10 -12.16
N VAL A 364 9.51 12.09 -12.78
CA VAL A 364 8.64 10.91 -12.87
C VAL A 364 9.20 9.82 -13.78
N PHE A 365 10.19 10.14 -14.60
CA PHE A 365 10.92 9.16 -15.41
C PHE A 365 12.09 8.51 -14.66
N ASP A 366 12.35 8.93 -13.40
CA ASP A 366 13.35 8.27 -12.55
C ASP A 366 12.94 6.80 -12.35
N PRO A 367 13.87 5.86 -12.60
CA PRO A 367 13.60 4.43 -12.45
C PRO A 367 13.28 3.96 -11.02
N LYS A 368 13.31 4.83 -10.03
CA LYS A 368 12.90 4.51 -8.65
C LYS A 368 11.40 4.30 -8.46
N PHE A 369 10.55 4.72 -9.42
CA PHE A 369 9.11 4.48 -9.35
C PHE A 369 8.75 3.05 -9.72
N ASN A 370 7.99 2.38 -8.86
CA ASN A 370 7.57 0.99 -9.03
C ASN A 370 6.09 0.84 -8.72
N ILE A 371 5.35 0.23 -9.65
CA ILE A 371 3.95 -0.10 -9.43
C ILE A 371 3.89 -1.45 -8.71
N VAL A 372 3.39 -1.43 -7.47
CA VAL A 372 3.17 -2.59 -6.62
C VAL A 372 1.80 -2.42 -5.96
N SER A 373 0.79 -2.94 -6.61
CA SER A 373 -0.59 -2.76 -6.20
C SER A 373 -0.92 -3.65 -4.98
N PRO A 374 -1.58 -3.11 -3.94
CA PRO A 374 -2.03 -3.91 -2.80
C PRO A 374 -3.16 -4.86 -3.19
N GLY A 375 -3.48 -5.79 -2.30
CA GLY A 375 -4.61 -6.71 -2.40
C GLY A 375 -5.69 -6.42 -1.39
N ALA A 376 -6.75 -7.24 -1.39
CA ALA A 376 -7.67 -7.38 -0.28
C ALA A 376 -7.19 -8.52 0.65
N ASP A 377 -7.64 -8.49 1.91
CA ASP A 377 -7.35 -9.56 2.87
C ASP A 377 -8.07 -10.84 2.46
N GLU A 378 -7.31 -11.82 1.97
CA GLU A 378 -7.84 -13.09 1.45
C GLU A 378 -8.55 -13.96 2.52
N ASN A 379 -8.33 -13.68 3.81
CA ASN A 379 -9.05 -14.34 4.90
C ASN A 379 -10.44 -13.75 5.13
N VAL A 380 -10.66 -12.53 4.69
CA VAL A 380 -11.91 -11.80 4.83
C VAL A 380 -12.68 -11.75 3.51
N TYR A 381 -11.99 -11.41 2.41
CA TYR A 381 -12.58 -11.23 1.09
C TYR A 381 -12.18 -12.40 0.17
N PHE A 382 -13.05 -13.35 0.04
CA PHE A 382 -12.89 -14.58 -0.76
C PHE A 382 -14.18 -14.89 -1.53
N PRO A 383 -14.12 -15.70 -2.60
CA PRO A 383 -15.25 -15.96 -3.46
C PRO A 383 -16.48 -16.49 -2.72
N TYR A 384 -17.66 -15.96 -3.04
CA TYR A 384 -18.94 -16.33 -2.41
C TYR A 384 -19.31 -17.82 -2.51
N PHE A 385 -18.76 -18.52 -3.50
CA PHE A 385 -19.00 -19.96 -3.72
C PHE A 385 -18.09 -20.87 -2.86
N GLU A 386 -17.09 -20.34 -2.15
CA GLU A 386 -16.29 -21.09 -1.18
C GLU A 386 -17.08 -21.33 0.10
N LYS A 387 -18.09 -22.20 0.04
CA LYS A 387 -19.11 -22.38 1.08
C LYS A 387 -18.56 -22.79 2.45
N GLU A 388 -17.45 -23.53 2.49
CA GLU A 388 -16.80 -23.99 3.72
C GLU A 388 -16.17 -22.87 4.55
N ARG A 389 -15.84 -21.74 3.91
CA ARG A 389 -15.23 -20.57 4.56
C ARG A 389 -16.25 -19.52 4.99
N ARG A 390 -17.54 -19.70 4.66
CA ARG A 390 -18.59 -18.72 4.93
C ARG A 390 -18.81 -18.49 6.43
N LEU A 391 -19.01 -17.26 6.79
CA LEU A 391 -19.27 -16.82 8.16
C LEU A 391 -20.78 -16.80 8.43
N THR A 392 -21.37 -17.99 8.50
CA THR A 392 -22.82 -18.17 8.58
C THR A 392 -23.45 -17.59 9.84
N GLU A 393 -22.65 -17.38 10.90
CA GLU A 393 -23.07 -16.70 12.12
C GLU A 393 -23.59 -15.27 11.87
N PHE A 394 -23.13 -14.61 10.82
CA PHE A 394 -23.56 -13.25 10.45
C PHE A 394 -24.80 -13.21 9.54
N HIS A 395 -25.25 -14.34 8.98
CA HIS A 395 -26.32 -14.33 7.97
C HIS A 395 -27.62 -13.74 8.50
N ALA A 396 -28.03 -14.08 9.73
CA ALA A 396 -29.26 -13.54 10.33
C ALA A 396 -29.18 -12.03 10.57
N GLU A 397 -28.02 -11.54 10.99
CA GLU A 397 -27.76 -10.12 11.18
C GLU A 397 -27.80 -9.38 9.84
N ILE A 398 -27.10 -9.89 8.82
CA ILE A 398 -27.07 -9.31 7.47
C ILE A 398 -28.47 -9.26 6.86
N GLU A 399 -29.24 -10.34 6.98
CA GLU A 399 -30.60 -10.38 6.48
C GLU A 399 -31.50 -9.34 7.19
N SER A 400 -31.33 -9.17 8.51
CA SER A 400 -32.03 -8.13 9.28
C SER A 400 -31.62 -6.73 8.91
N MET A 401 -30.32 -6.48 8.67
CA MET A 401 -29.82 -5.18 8.22
C MET A 401 -30.41 -4.78 6.86
N ILE A 402 -30.42 -5.70 5.90
CA ILE A 402 -30.89 -5.43 4.53
C ILE A 402 -32.41 -5.34 4.47
N PHE A 403 -33.12 -6.28 5.07
CA PHE A 403 -34.57 -6.47 4.88
C PHE A 403 -35.42 -6.28 6.13
N GLY A 404 -34.81 -5.76 7.22
CA GLY A 404 -35.56 -5.48 8.44
C GLY A 404 -36.71 -4.48 8.21
N ALA A 405 -37.85 -4.75 8.82
CA ALA A 405 -39.10 -4.01 8.59
C ALA A 405 -39.16 -2.63 9.26
N THR A 406 -38.22 -2.27 10.09
CA THR A 406 -38.23 -1.01 10.86
C THR A 406 -37.19 -0.04 10.32
N ALA A 407 -37.64 1.18 10.01
CA ALA A 407 -36.78 2.33 9.98
C ALA A 407 -36.39 2.64 11.45
N GLY A 408 -35.09 2.71 11.73
CA GLY A 408 -34.55 3.01 13.06
C GLY A 408 -33.69 4.27 13.01
N PRO A 409 -33.09 4.69 14.14
CA PRO A 409 -32.24 5.87 14.17
C PRO A 409 -31.00 5.74 13.28
N ASP A 410 -30.62 4.52 12.92
CA ASP A 410 -29.44 4.20 12.12
C ASP A 410 -29.79 3.68 10.71
N CYS A 411 -31.05 3.73 10.29
CA CYS A 411 -31.45 3.30 8.96
C CYS A 411 -32.67 4.03 8.42
N ARG A 412 -32.69 4.21 7.08
CA ARG A 412 -33.85 4.73 6.33
C ARG A 412 -34.22 3.79 5.19
N GLY A 413 -35.53 3.67 4.94
CA GLY A 413 -36.11 2.87 3.87
C GLY A 413 -36.26 1.38 4.22
N VAL A 414 -37.17 0.73 3.53
CA VAL A 414 -37.50 -0.71 3.64
C VAL A 414 -37.67 -1.28 2.24
N LEU A 415 -36.97 -2.35 1.90
CA LEU A 415 -37.05 -2.95 0.58
C LEU A 415 -38.35 -3.79 0.43
N ALA A 416 -39.30 -3.30 -0.36
CA ALA A 416 -40.59 -3.95 -0.55
C ALA A 416 -40.48 -5.27 -1.33
N ASP A 417 -39.70 -5.31 -2.41
CA ASP A 417 -39.46 -6.51 -3.20
C ASP A 417 -38.11 -7.13 -2.83
N ARG A 418 -38.15 -8.15 -2.00
CA ARG A 418 -36.94 -8.88 -1.52
C ARG A 418 -36.31 -9.78 -2.57
N ASN A 419 -36.96 -10.01 -3.72
CA ASN A 419 -36.44 -10.91 -4.75
C ASN A 419 -35.54 -10.19 -5.76
N LYS A 420 -35.59 -8.86 -5.82
CA LYS A 420 -34.68 -8.09 -6.69
C LYS A 420 -33.25 -8.22 -6.25
N PRO A 421 -32.29 -8.37 -7.19
CA PRO A 421 -30.88 -8.22 -6.89
C PRO A 421 -30.56 -6.89 -6.20
N LEU A 422 -29.44 -6.84 -5.49
CA LEU A 422 -29.01 -5.64 -4.80
C LEU A 422 -27.90 -4.92 -5.57
N LEU A 423 -28.11 -3.65 -5.89
CA LEU A 423 -27.03 -2.75 -6.23
C LEU A 423 -26.51 -2.18 -4.90
N PHE A 424 -25.23 -2.37 -4.61
CA PHE A 424 -24.65 -2.07 -3.31
C PHE A 424 -23.53 -1.04 -3.40
N THR A 425 -23.54 -0.07 -2.49
CA THR A 425 -22.44 0.89 -2.32
C THR A 425 -22.11 1.08 -0.85
N MET A 426 -20.81 1.24 -0.54
CA MET A 426 -20.34 1.48 0.82
C MET A 426 -19.12 2.40 0.80
N ALA A 427 -19.23 3.55 1.47
CA ALA A 427 -18.14 4.49 1.67
C ALA A 427 -18.48 5.48 2.80
N ARG A 428 -17.53 6.37 3.14
CA ARG A 428 -17.85 7.56 3.94
C ARG A 428 -18.84 8.44 3.17
N LEU A 429 -19.70 9.09 3.89
CA LEU A 429 -20.69 10.00 3.30
C LEU A 429 -20.09 11.41 3.14
N ASP A 430 -19.14 11.53 2.22
CA ASP A 430 -18.54 12.81 1.81
C ASP A 430 -18.82 13.08 0.31
N LYS A 431 -18.66 14.31 -0.11
CA LYS A 431 -18.93 14.74 -1.50
C LYS A 431 -18.11 13.96 -2.53
N ILE A 432 -16.84 13.65 -2.20
CA ILE A 432 -15.93 12.98 -3.15
C ILE A 432 -16.35 11.54 -3.39
N LYS A 433 -16.84 10.84 -2.35
CA LYS A 433 -17.34 9.46 -2.47
C LYS A 433 -18.68 9.35 -3.17
N ASN A 434 -19.42 10.45 -3.27
CA ASN A 434 -20.58 10.61 -4.15
C ASN A 434 -21.71 9.57 -3.98
N LEU A 435 -21.96 9.12 -2.75
CA LEU A 435 -23.05 8.16 -2.47
C LEU A 435 -24.43 8.78 -2.81
N THR A 436 -24.59 10.08 -2.57
CA THR A 436 -25.80 10.84 -2.94
C THR A 436 -26.03 10.84 -4.46
N GLY A 437 -24.94 10.90 -5.25
CA GLY A 437 -25.04 10.79 -6.71
C GLY A 437 -25.63 9.45 -7.16
N VAL A 438 -25.22 8.33 -6.56
CA VAL A 438 -25.82 7.01 -6.90
C VAL A 438 -27.32 6.99 -6.60
N VAL A 439 -27.76 7.58 -5.48
CA VAL A 439 -29.19 7.63 -5.14
C VAL A 439 -29.95 8.49 -6.15
N ASP A 440 -29.40 9.61 -6.60
CA ASP A 440 -30.01 10.45 -7.62
C ASP A 440 -30.10 9.75 -9.00
N TRP A 441 -29.02 9.07 -9.43
CA TRP A 441 -28.99 8.28 -10.66
C TRP A 441 -29.99 7.13 -10.64
N TYR A 442 -30.04 6.42 -9.53
CA TYR A 442 -30.99 5.36 -9.30
C TYR A 442 -32.44 5.88 -9.31
N GLY A 443 -32.68 6.98 -8.57
CA GLY A 443 -34.01 7.61 -8.50
C GLY A 443 -34.52 8.11 -9.84
N SER A 444 -33.62 8.65 -10.68
CA SER A 444 -33.95 9.15 -12.02
C SER A 444 -34.13 8.06 -13.07
N SER A 445 -33.62 6.83 -12.84
CA SER A 445 -33.68 5.72 -13.80
C SER A 445 -34.79 4.71 -13.47
N GLU A 446 -35.96 4.84 -14.13
CA GLU A 446 -37.05 3.88 -13.96
C GLU A 446 -36.65 2.45 -14.37
N ASN A 447 -35.82 2.31 -15.40
CA ASN A 447 -35.33 1.01 -15.88
C ASN A 447 -34.47 0.31 -14.82
N LEU A 448 -33.57 1.04 -14.13
CA LEU A 448 -32.73 0.48 -13.08
C LEU A 448 -33.57 0.10 -11.86
N ARG A 449 -34.51 0.97 -11.44
CA ARG A 449 -35.41 0.71 -10.30
C ARG A 449 -36.32 -0.49 -10.50
N LYS A 450 -36.73 -0.81 -11.74
CA LYS A 450 -37.50 -2.01 -12.04
C LYS A 450 -36.74 -3.31 -11.81
N GLN A 451 -35.41 -3.28 -11.94
CA GLN A 451 -34.58 -4.48 -11.95
C GLN A 451 -33.92 -4.77 -10.61
N VAL A 452 -33.51 -3.74 -9.86
CA VAL A 452 -32.74 -3.92 -8.63
C VAL A 452 -33.25 -3.05 -7.48
N ASN A 453 -32.88 -3.41 -6.26
CA ASN A 453 -32.95 -2.51 -5.09
C ASN A 453 -31.58 -1.89 -4.83
N LEU A 454 -31.54 -0.71 -4.19
CA LEU A 454 -30.30 -0.04 -3.83
C LEU A 454 -30.04 -0.16 -2.33
N LEU A 455 -28.86 -0.70 -1.97
CA LEU A 455 -28.34 -0.72 -0.60
C LEU A 455 -27.18 0.27 -0.48
N VAL A 456 -27.32 1.23 0.43
CA VAL A 456 -26.30 2.24 0.72
C VAL A 456 -25.84 2.09 2.15
N ILE A 457 -24.52 1.97 2.38
CA ILE A 457 -23.94 1.95 3.73
C ILE A 457 -22.91 3.09 3.84
N GLY A 458 -23.16 3.99 4.79
CA GLY A 458 -22.23 5.08 5.04
C GLY A 458 -22.85 6.24 5.81
N GLY A 459 -21.96 6.98 6.49
CA GLY A 459 -22.31 8.12 7.32
C GLY A 459 -23.16 7.77 8.53
N THR A 460 -24.00 8.70 8.91
CA THR A 460 -25.10 8.53 9.87
C THR A 460 -26.40 8.99 9.21
N VAL A 461 -27.55 8.45 9.62
CA VAL A 461 -28.86 8.86 9.08
C VAL A 461 -29.34 10.16 9.73
N ASP A 462 -29.00 10.40 10.99
CA ASP A 462 -29.38 11.60 11.72
C ASP A 462 -28.29 12.71 11.56
N PRO A 463 -28.61 13.85 10.89
CA PRO A 463 -27.64 14.93 10.70
C PRO A 463 -27.17 15.56 12.01
N ALA A 464 -27.94 15.44 13.11
CA ALA A 464 -27.54 15.98 14.42
C ALA A 464 -26.39 15.16 15.06
N ARG A 465 -26.16 13.93 14.62
CA ARG A 465 -25.09 13.05 15.11
C ARG A 465 -23.75 13.27 14.40
N SER A 466 -23.73 14.00 13.29
CA SER A 466 -22.47 14.32 12.58
C SER A 466 -21.84 15.60 13.14
N SER A 467 -20.56 15.52 13.47
CA SER A 467 -19.73 16.68 13.82
C SER A 467 -19.10 17.39 12.60
N ASP A 468 -19.10 16.73 11.44
CA ASP A 468 -18.55 17.23 10.18
C ASP A 468 -19.66 17.97 9.39
N SER A 469 -19.37 19.20 8.95
CA SER A 469 -20.32 20.02 8.18
C SER A 469 -20.57 19.44 6.78
N GLU A 470 -19.52 18.92 6.12
CA GLU A 470 -19.64 18.31 4.78
C GLU A 470 -20.49 17.03 4.84
N GLU A 471 -20.23 16.15 5.81
CA GLU A 471 -21.04 14.96 6.03
C GLU A 471 -22.50 15.33 6.32
N ARG A 472 -22.74 16.37 7.16
CA ARG A 472 -24.08 16.84 7.48
C ARG A 472 -24.85 17.29 6.23
N ASP A 473 -24.20 18.05 5.35
CA ASP A 473 -24.80 18.51 4.10
C ASP A 473 -25.15 17.30 3.19
N GLN A 474 -24.28 16.30 3.13
CA GLN A 474 -24.55 15.07 2.38
C GLN A 474 -25.68 14.23 2.99
N ILE A 475 -25.83 14.21 4.32
CA ILE A 475 -26.97 13.54 4.99
C ILE A 475 -28.29 14.21 4.60
N LEU A 476 -28.33 15.55 4.66
CA LEU A 476 -29.54 16.32 4.28
C LEU A 476 -29.89 16.09 2.80
N LEU A 477 -28.89 16.12 1.91
CA LEU A 477 -29.09 15.83 0.48
C LEU A 477 -29.59 14.40 0.24
N MET A 478 -29.07 13.41 1.00
CA MET A 478 -29.52 12.01 0.90
C MET A 478 -31.00 11.90 1.22
N HIS A 479 -31.47 12.55 2.31
CA HIS A 479 -32.88 12.61 2.67
C HIS A 479 -33.73 13.27 1.57
N GLU A 480 -33.29 14.43 1.07
CA GLU A 480 -33.98 15.17 0.01
C GLU A 480 -34.15 14.30 -1.26
N LEU A 481 -33.10 13.58 -1.67
CA LEU A 481 -33.14 12.74 -2.87
C LEU A 481 -34.08 11.54 -2.70
N ILE A 482 -34.06 10.87 -1.55
CA ILE A 482 -34.99 9.77 -1.26
C ILE A 482 -36.45 10.25 -1.29
N ASP A 483 -36.74 11.42 -0.71
CA ASP A 483 -38.07 12.03 -0.73
C ASP A 483 -38.47 12.46 -2.14
N ARG A 484 -37.60 13.15 -2.86
CA ARG A 484 -37.83 13.66 -4.21
C ARG A 484 -38.24 12.55 -5.18
N HIS A 485 -37.55 11.42 -5.10
CA HIS A 485 -37.78 10.29 -6.01
C HIS A 485 -38.73 9.23 -5.43
N GLY A 486 -39.21 9.37 -4.19
CA GLY A 486 -40.12 8.41 -3.54
C GLY A 486 -39.49 7.02 -3.37
N LEU A 487 -38.31 6.92 -2.78
CA LEU A 487 -37.48 5.71 -2.80
C LEU A 487 -37.54 4.87 -1.51
N ASP A 488 -38.33 5.21 -0.51
CA ASP A 488 -38.37 4.53 0.80
C ASP A 488 -38.68 3.03 0.75
N GLU A 489 -39.25 2.54 -0.36
CA GLU A 489 -39.52 1.10 -0.60
C GLU A 489 -38.49 0.41 -1.53
N GLN A 490 -37.50 1.13 -2.05
CA GLN A 490 -36.53 0.65 -3.05
C GLN A 490 -35.07 0.89 -2.67
N VAL A 491 -34.85 1.79 -1.71
CA VAL A 491 -33.54 2.12 -1.16
C VAL A 491 -33.51 1.75 0.31
N ARG A 492 -32.43 1.11 0.72
CA ARG A 492 -32.09 0.87 2.13
C ARG A 492 -30.79 1.61 2.44
N TRP A 493 -30.86 2.66 3.22
CA TRP A 493 -29.69 3.40 3.69
C TRP A 493 -29.40 3.07 5.15
N LEU A 494 -28.17 2.59 5.43
CA LEU A 494 -27.68 2.20 6.75
C LEU A 494 -26.55 3.15 7.17
N GLY A 495 -26.76 3.89 8.25
CA GLY A 495 -25.77 4.76 8.89
C GLY A 495 -24.93 3.96 9.90
N LEU A 496 -24.27 2.90 9.45
CA LEU A 496 -23.54 1.97 10.29
C LEU A 496 -22.06 1.90 9.90
N ARG A 497 -21.23 1.62 10.90
CA ARG A 497 -19.84 1.21 10.70
C ARG A 497 -19.77 -0.30 10.91
N LEU A 498 -19.38 -1.03 9.88
CA LEU A 498 -19.33 -2.48 9.93
C LEU A 498 -17.92 -2.97 10.29
N ASP A 499 -17.89 -4.05 11.04
CA ASP A 499 -16.67 -4.84 11.22
C ASP A 499 -16.20 -5.44 9.89
N LYS A 500 -14.89 -5.63 9.75
CA LYS A 500 -14.26 -6.12 8.51
C LYS A 500 -14.78 -7.52 8.11
N ARG A 501 -14.98 -8.44 9.07
CA ARG A 501 -15.46 -9.79 8.81
C ARG A 501 -16.93 -9.79 8.39
N LEU A 502 -17.74 -9.00 9.09
CA LEU A 502 -19.14 -8.78 8.73
C LEU A 502 -19.28 -8.17 7.33
N THR A 503 -18.43 -7.20 7.00
CA THR A 503 -18.36 -6.57 5.68
C THR A 503 -18.03 -7.60 4.59
N GLY A 504 -17.04 -8.45 4.78
CA GLY A 504 -16.69 -9.50 3.82
C GLY A 504 -17.85 -10.48 3.59
N GLU A 505 -18.58 -10.88 4.65
CA GLU A 505 -19.74 -11.75 4.51
C GLU A 505 -20.93 -11.05 3.84
N LEU A 506 -21.10 -9.75 4.09
CA LEU A 506 -22.11 -8.93 3.41
C LEU A 506 -21.90 -8.92 1.89
N TYR A 507 -20.66 -8.71 1.40
CA TYR A 507 -20.35 -8.79 -0.04
C TYR A 507 -20.77 -10.15 -0.61
N ARG A 508 -20.47 -11.25 0.09
CA ARG A 508 -20.84 -12.61 -0.35
C ARG A 508 -22.34 -12.86 -0.32
N CYS A 509 -23.05 -12.37 0.69
CA CYS A 509 -24.51 -12.47 0.73
C CYS A 509 -25.18 -11.69 -0.41
N ILE A 510 -24.62 -10.57 -0.82
CA ILE A 510 -25.07 -9.82 -1.99
C ILE A 510 -24.78 -10.59 -3.29
N ALA A 511 -23.60 -11.24 -3.39
CA ALA A 511 -23.26 -12.09 -4.52
C ALA A 511 -24.17 -13.33 -4.63
N ASP A 512 -24.55 -13.95 -3.52
CA ASP A 512 -25.55 -15.05 -3.48
C ASP A 512 -26.90 -14.64 -4.11
N ARG A 513 -27.21 -13.33 -4.05
CA ARG A 513 -28.43 -12.73 -4.63
C ARG A 513 -28.22 -12.15 -6.03
N ARG A 514 -27.11 -12.47 -6.68
CA ARG A 514 -26.75 -11.93 -8.02
C ARG A 514 -26.72 -10.41 -8.06
N GLY A 515 -26.34 -9.77 -6.96
CA GLY A 515 -26.17 -8.33 -6.86
C GLY A 515 -24.89 -7.83 -7.54
N ALA A 516 -24.62 -6.53 -7.40
CA ALA A 516 -23.43 -5.89 -7.90
C ALA A 516 -22.97 -4.77 -6.94
N PHE A 517 -21.70 -4.42 -7.00
CA PHE A 517 -21.12 -3.33 -6.24
C PHE A 517 -20.93 -2.09 -7.12
N VAL A 518 -21.20 -0.90 -6.58
CA VAL A 518 -20.91 0.38 -7.27
C VAL A 518 -20.05 1.29 -6.40
N GLN A 519 -18.96 1.77 -6.97
CA GLN A 519 -18.04 2.77 -6.39
C GLN A 519 -18.12 4.06 -7.23
N PRO A 520 -18.90 5.06 -6.82
CA PRO A 520 -19.30 6.20 -7.64
C PRO A 520 -18.43 7.45 -7.44
N ALA A 521 -17.31 7.36 -6.74
CA ALA A 521 -16.50 8.52 -6.36
C ALA A 521 -16.11 9.39 -7.55
N PHE A 522 -16.08 10.71 -7.36
CA PHE A 522 -15.51 11.63 -8.36
C PHE A 522 -14.03 11.36 -8.61
N PHE A 523 -13.32 10.90 -7.60
CA PHE A 523 -11.94 10.43 -7.71
C PHE A 523 -11.66 9.36 -6.62
N GLU A 524 -11.05 8.25 -7.03
CA GLU A 524 -10.59 7.18 -6.13
C GLU A 524 -9.11 6.91 -6.37
N ALA A 525 -8.26 7.20 -5.37
CA ALA A 525 -6.82 7.09 -5.53
C ALA A 525 -6.36 5.68 -5.91
N PHE A 526 -6.88 4.65 -5.23
CA PHE A 526 -6.64 3.25 -5.58
C PHE A 526 -7.94 2.46 -5.76
N GLY A 527 -8.74 2.27 -4.70
CA GLY A 527 -10.00 1.53 -4.74
C GLY A 527 -9.94 0.16 -4.07
N LEU A 528 -9.54 0.12 -2.79
CA LEU A 528 -9.54 -1.13 -2.02
C LEU A 528 -10.92 -1.78 -2.01
N THR A 529 -11.99 -1.01 -1.84
CA THR A 529 -13.37 -1.52 -1.86
C THR A 529 -13.76 -2.16 -3.20
N VAL A 530 -13.17 -1.69 -4.30
CA VAL A 530 -13.33 -2.32 -5.63
C VAL A 530 -12.71 -3.71 -5.64
N ILE A 531 -11.48 -3.85 -5.12
CA ILE A 531 -10.79 -5.14 -5.04
C ILE A 531 -11.50 -6.07 -4.04
N GLU A 532 -12.00 -5.57 -2.92
CA GLU A 532 -12.76 -6.32 -1.93
C GLU A 532 -14.03 -6.93 -2.54
N ALA A 533 -14.81 -6.11 -3.29
CA ALA A 533 -15.99 -6.57 -4.01
C ALA A 533 -15.64 -7.62 -5.08
N MET A 534 -14.63 -7.35 -5.90
CA MET A 534 -14.13 -8.25 -6.94
C MET A 534 -13.62 -9.58 -6.35
N SER A 535 -12.88 -9.54 -5.22
CA SER A 535 -12.42 -10.74 -4.50
C SER A 535 -13.54 -11.58 -3.94
N SER A 536 -14.66 -10.96 -3.59
CA SER A 536 -15.85 -11.64 -3.11
C SER A 536 -16.71 -12.22 -4.26
N GLY A 537 -16.36 -11.93 -5.52
CA GLY A 537 -17.04 -12.40 -6.72
C GLY A 537 -18.20 -11.51 -7.16
N LEU A 538 -18.24 -10.23 -6.75
CA LEU A 538 -19.26 -9.29 -7.20
C LEU A 538 -18.85 -8.62 -8.53
N PRO A 539 -19.70 -8.60 -9.56
CA PRO A 539 -19.60 -7.64 -10.65
C PRO A 539 -19.55 -6.22 -10.11
N THR A 540 -18.58 -5.43 -10.59
CA THR A 540 -18.28 -4.14 -9.97
C THR A 540 -18.33 -3.02 -11.00
N PHE A 541 -19.05 -1.95 -10.66
CA PHE A 541 -19.08 -0.69 -11.38
C PHE A 541 -18.25 0.33 -10.61
N ALA A 542 -17.23 0.92 -11.22
CA ALA A 542 -16.41 1.89 -10.51
C ALA A 542 -16.02 3.08 -11.38
N THR A 543 -15.74 4.18 -10.71
CA THR A 543 -15.32 5.41 -11.38
C THR A 543 -14.15 5.18 -12.33
N ARG A 544 -14.16 5.87 -13.46
CA ARG A 544 -13.04 5.91 -14.41
C ARG A 544 -11.91 6.86 -14.01
N TYR A 545 -12.02 7.52 -12.84
CA TYR A 545 -11.06 8.51 -12.36
C TYR A 545 -10.25 7.96 -11.19
N GLY A 546 -8.97 7.69 -11.45
CA GLY A 546 -8.01 7.14 -10.49
C GLY A 546 -7.79 5.63 -10.65
N GLY A 547 -7.47 4.95 -9.55
CA GLY A 547 -7.06 3.54 -9.53
C GLY A 547 -8.03 2.55 -10.17
N PRO A 548 -9.36 2.70 -10.03
CA PRO A 548 -10.29 1.75 -10.63
C PRO A 548 -10.18 1.64 -12.16
N LEU A 549 -9.71 2.71 -12.85
CA LEU A 549 -9.43 2.65 -14.28
C LEU A 549 -8.41 1.57 -14.66
N GLU A 550 -7.44 1.33 -13.79
CA GLU A 550 -6.41 0.30 -14.00
C GLU A 550 -6.79 -1.07 -13.41
N ILE A 551 -7.62 -1.08 -12.36
CA ILE A 551 -8.08 -2.31 -11.71
C ILE A 551 -9.04 -3.08 -12.62
N ILE A 552 -10.04 -2.40 -13.16
CA ILE A 552 -11.10 -3.00 -13.98
C ILE A 552 -10.65 -3.10 -15.44
N GLU A 553 -10.89 -4.25 -16.05
CA GLU A 553 -10.94 -4.44 -17.50
C GLU A 553 -12.40 -4.33 -17.93
N ASP A 554 -12.74 -3.21 -18.58
CA ASP A 554 -14.14 -2.85 -18.90
C ASP A 554 -14.87 -3.93 -19.69
N GLY A 555 -16.05 -4.32 -19.23
CA GLY A 555 -16.87 -5.40 -19.80
C GLY A 555 -16.36 -6.83 -19.56
N ILE A 556 -15.21 -7.01 -18.91
CA ILE A 556 -14.59 -8.32 -18.63
C ILE A 556 -14.56 -8.60 -17.12
N SER A 557 -14.02 -7.68 -16.34
CA SER A 557 -13.89 -7.83 -14.89
C SER A 557 -14.74 -6.83 -14.10
N GLY A 558 -15.55 -6.03 -14.77
CA GLY A 558 -16.40 -4.98 -14.23
C GLY A 558 -16.65 -3.91 -15.27
N PHE A 559 -17.16 -2.75 -14.85
CA PHE A 559 -17.47 -1.65 -15.74
C PHE A 559 -16.96 -0.32 -15.20
N HIS A 560 -16.48 0.54 -16.09
CA HIS A 560 -16.20 1.92 -15.74
C HIS A 560 -17.47 2.77 -15.83
N ILE A 561 -17.67 3.61 -14.82
CA ILE A 561 -18.74 4.62 -14.81
C ILE A 561 -18.15 6.03 -14.72
N ASP A 562 -18.88 7.01 -15.26
CA ASP A 562 -18.50 8.40 -15.15
C ASP A 562 -19.39 9.12 -14.13
N PRO A 563 -18.86 9.50 -12.95
CA PRO A 563 -19.66 10.15 -11.91
C PRO A 563 -20.20 11.53 -12.33
N ASN A 564 -19.65 12.13 -13.37
CA ASN A 564 -20.15 13.40 -13.92
C ASN A 564 -21.30 13.21 -14.93
N HIS A 565 -21.56 11.96 -15.34
CA HIS A 565 -22.62 11.59 -16.30
C HIS A 565 -23.52 10.51 -15.72
N GLY A 566 -24.33 10.87 -14.69
CA GLY A 566 -25.13 9.96 -13.92
C GLY A 566 -26.16 9.15 -14.71
N GLU A 567 -26.82 9.77 -15.70
CA GLU A 567 -27.78 9.10 -16.58
C GLU A 567 -27.10 7.96 -17.37
N MET A 568 -25.93 8.23 -17.95
CA MET A 568 -25.17 7.20 -18.67
C MET A 568 -24.72 6.08 -17.71
N SER A 569 -24.25 6.43 -16.53
CA SER A 569 -23.83 5.46 -15.51
C SER A 569 -25.00 4.58 -15.05
N ALA A 570 -26.19 5.14 -14.83
CA ALA A 570 -27.40 4.39 -14.55
C ALA A 570 -27.81 3.48 -15.72
N GLY A 571 -27.64 3.95 -16.96
CA GLY A 571 -27.87 3.16 -18.18
C GLY A 571 -26.99 1.91 -18.24
N ILE A 572 -25.68 2.05 -18.02
CA ILE A 572 -24.72 0.92 -18.01
C ILE A 572 -25.15 -0.13 -16.96
N MET A 573 -25.54 0.31 -15.74
CA MET A 573 -26.01 -0.60 -14.69
C MET A 573 -27.32 -1.27 -15.07
N ALA A 574 -28.27 -0.54 -15.63
CA ALA A 574 -29.56 -1.10 -16.07
C ALA A 574 -29.39 -2.13 -17.19
N ASP A 575 -28.56 -1.85 -18.18
CA ASP A 575 -28.25 -2.76 -19.29
C ASP A 575 -27.59 -4.06 -18.81
N PHE A 576 -26.68 -3.95 -17.84
CA PHE A 576 -26.07 -5.13 -17.22
C PHE A 576 -27.12 -6.05 -16.58
N PHE A 577 -28.01 -5.52 -15.73
CA PHE A 577 -29.04 -6.34 -15.07
C PHE A 577 -30.10 -6.86 -16.05
N ALA A 578 -30.45 -6.08 -17.08
CA ALA A 578 -31.33 -6.55 -18.16
C ALA A 578 -30.69 -7.72 -18.91
N ARG A 579 -29.39 -7.65 -19.17
CA ARG A 579 -28.66 -8.74 -19.81
C ARG A 579 -28.55 -9.97 -18.92
N CYS A 580 -28.33 -9.80 -17.63
CA CYS A 580 -28.32 -10.92 -16.66
C CYS A 580 -29.67 -11.64 -16.60
N ALA A 581 -30.79 -10.95 -16.82
CA ALA A 581 -32.12 -11.55 -16.85
C ALA A 581 -32.38 -12.39 -18.12
N THR A 582 -31.71 -12.07 -19.24
CA THR A 582 -31.87 -12.76 -20.54
C THR A 582 -30.75 -13.77 -20.82
N GLU A 583 -29.58 -13.58 -20.28
CA GLU A 583 -28.38 -14.42 -20.44
C GLU A 583 -27.96 -14.99 -19.06
N PRO A 584 -28.39 -16.18 -18.65
CA PRO A 584 -28.17 -16.71 -17.29
C PRO A 584 -26.71 -16.78 -16.85
N ASP A 585 -25.77 -17.02 -17.77
CA ASP A 585 -24.36 -17.16 -17.48
C ASP A 585 -23.59 -15.83 -17.45
N TYR A 586 -24.23 -14.73 -17.85
CA TYR A 586 -23.52 -13.44 -18.02
C TYR A 586 -22.99 -12.88 -16.70
N TRP A 587 -23.79 -12.94 -15.64
CA TRP A 587 -23.36 -12.54 -14.30
C TRP A 587 -22.13 -13.36 -13.84
N ASP A 588 -22.17 -14.70 -14.04
CA ASP A 588 -21.08 -15.60 -13.67
C ASP A 588 -19.82 -15.37 -14.51
N GLN A 589 -19.94 -14.91 -15.76
CA GLN A 589 -18.79 -14.52 -16.59
C GLN A 589 -18.07 -13.32 -15.99
N LEU A 590 -18.80 -12.26 -15.60
CA LEU A 590 -18.21 -11.08 -14.95
C LEU A 590 -17.60 -11.43 -13.59
N CYS A 591 -18.27 -12.28 -12.79
CA CYS A 591 -17.73 -12.80 -11.54
C CYS A 591 -16.36 -13.50 -11.75
N ARG A 592 -16.28 -14.42 -12.71
CA ARG A 592 -15.02 -15.11 -13.04
C ARG A 592 -13.95 -14.16 -13.55
N GLY A 593 -14.33 -13.18 -14.37
CA GLY A 593 -13.43 -12.13 -14.85
C GLY A 593 -12.85 -11.30 -13.71
N SER A 594 -13.69 -10.87 -12.77
CA SER A 594 -13.30 -10.14 -11.56
C SER A 594 -12.29 -10.94 -10.73
N LEU A 595 -12.60 -12.19 -10.41
CA LEU A 595 -11.74 -13.06 -9.61
C LEU A 595 -10.39 -13.33 -10.29
N ALA A 596 -10.39 -13.64 -11.58
CA ALA A 596 -9.15 -13.86 -12.35
C ALA A 596 -8.25 -12.61 -12.37
N ARG A 597 -8.87 -11.42 -12.50
CA ARG A 597 -8.16 -10.15 -12.50
C ARG A 597 -7.47 -9.90 -11.16
N VAL A 598 -8.19 -10.07 -10.04
CA VAL A 598 -7.64 -9.88 -8.70
C VAL A 598 -6.53 -10.88 -8.42
N GLN A 599 -6.76 -12.17 -8.65
CA GLN A 599 -5.75 -13.22 -8.41
C GLN A 599 -4.46 -12.99 -9.20
N LYS A 600 -4.56 -12.45 -10.41
CA LYS A 600 -3.41 -12.20 -11.28
C LYS A 600 -2.58 -10.98 -10.86
N LYS A 601 -3.18 -9.95 -10.25
CA LYS A 601 -2.51 -8.65 -10.05
C LYS A 601 -2.64 -8.04 -8.67
N TYR A 602 -3.68 -8.33 -7.90
CA TYR A 602 -4.07 -7.58 -6.72
C TYR A 602 -4.18 -8.47 -5.48
N THR A 603 -3.07 -9.15 -5.14
CA THR A 603 -2.97 -9.96 -3.91
C THR A 603 -1.84 -9.46 -3.03
N TRP A 604 -2.02 -9.55 -1.73
CA TRP A 604 -0.97 -9.19 -0.77
C TRP A 604 0.28 -10.07 -0.91
N LYS A 605 0.13 -11.31 -1.36
CA LYS A 605 1.25 -12.21 -1.66
C LYS A 605 2.13 -11.68 -2.80
N LEU A 606 1.52 -11.25 -3.91
CA LEU A 606 2.23 -10.63 -5.03
C LEU A 606 2.90 -9.33 -4.61
N TYR A 607 2.18 -8.51 -3.84
CA TYR A 607 2.70 -7.27 -3.26
C TYR A 607 3.96 -7.52 -2.43
N ALA A 608 3.88 -8.40 -1.42
CA ALA A 608 4.99 -8.68 -0.52
C ALA A 608 6.19 -9.27 -1.27
N GLY A 609 5.97 -10.22 -2.16
CA GLY A 609 7.02 -10.80 -3.01
C GLY A 609 7.73 -9.75 -3.87
N ARG A 610 6.98 -8.82 -4.47
CA ARG A 610 7.55 -7.74 -5.26
C ARG A 610 8.30 -6.72 -4.42
N LEU A 611 7.73 -6.30 -3.29
CA LEU A 611 8.36 -5.31 -2.40
C LEU A 611 9.69 -5.83 -1.83
N VAL A 612 9.74 -7.08 -1.34
CA VAL A 612 10.99 -7.67 -0.83
C VAL A 612 12.03 -7.81 -1.94
N SER A 613 11.62 -8.22 -3.16
CA SER A 613 12.53 -8.27 -4.32
C SER A 613 13.12 -6.91 -4.66
N LEU A 614 12.28 -5.87 -4.73
CA LEU A 614 12.72 -4.49 -4.97
C LEU A 614 13.67 -4.00 -3.87
N SER A 615 13.39 -4.34 -2.61
CA SER A 615 14.26 -3.96 -1.48
C SER A 615 15.68 -4.53 -1.63
N CYS A 616 15.79 -5.77 -2.08
CA CYS A 616 17.09 -6.40 -2.35
C CYS A 616 17.81 -5.70 -3.52
N ILE A 617 17.10 -5.44 -4.61
CA ILE A 617 17.65 -4.80 -5.81
C ILE A 617 18.13 -3.37 -5.49
N TYR A 618 17.29 -2.56 -4.84
CA TYR A 618 17.66 -1.18 -4.47
C TYR A 618 18.68 -1.12 -3.33
N GLY A 619 18.74 -2.14 -2.46
CA GLY A 619 19.81 -2.31 -1.49
C GLY A 619 21.18 -2.48 -2.17
N PHE A 620 21.26 -3.32 -3.22
CA PHE A 620 22.45 -3.45 -4.05
C PHE A 620 22.80 -2.12 -4.76
N TRP A 621 21.81 -1.46 -5.35
CA TRP A 621 22.01 -0.18 -6.03
C TRP A 621 22.51 0.91 -5.09
N LYS A 622 21.98 0.97 -3.88
CA LYS A 622 22.45 1.91 -2.85
C LYS A 622 23.91 1.66 -2.53
N PHE A 623 24.30 0.39 -2.40
CA PHE A 623 25.71 0.01 -2.18
C PHE A 623 26.59 0.43 -3.37
N ALA A 624 26.16 0.11 -4.60
CA ALA A 624 26.91 0.34 -5.83
C ALA A 624 27.08 1.83 -6.19
N THR A 625 26.09 2.70 -5.86
CA THR A 625 26.05 4.10 -6.28
C THR A 625 26.22 5.11 -5.15
N ASN A 626 26.67 4.69 -3.99
CA ASN A 626 26.72 5.54 -2.79
C ASN A 626 27.52 6.84 -2.99
N LEU A 627 28.58 6.84 -3.80
CA LEU A 627 29.39 8.02 -4.09
C LEU A 627 28.68 9.03 -5.01
N GLU A 628 27.86 8.58 -5.95
CA GLU A 628 27.19 9.44 -6.94
C GLU A 628 26.03 10.25 -6.34
N ARG A 629 25.54 9.88 -5.15
CA ARG A 629 24.40 10.54 -4.48
C ARG A 629 24.81 11.65 -3.51
N GLN A 630 26.09 11.97 -3.36
CA GLN A 630 26.54 12.96 -2.38
C GLN A 630 26.00 14.37 -2.66
N GLU A 631 25.89 14.76 -3.94
CA GLU A 631 25.37 16.07 -4.31
C GLU A 631 23.87 16.18 -4.01
N THR A 632 23.09 15.17 -4.35
CA THR A 632 21.67 15.10 -4.00
C THR A 632 21.46 15.17 -2.50
N ARG A 633 22.28 14.46 -1.70
CA ARG A 633 22.22 14.53 -0.23
C ARG A 633 22.48 15.94 0.30
N ARG A 634 23.53 16.62 -0.18
CA ARG A 634 23.84 18.00 0.22
C ARG A 634 22.70 18.96 -0.13
N TYR A 635 22.12 18.80 -1.32
CA TYR A 635 20.97 19.60 -1.73
C TYR A 635 19.77 19.37 -0.79
N LEU A 636 19.44 18.12 -0.48
CA LEU A 636 18.32 17.77 0.40
C LEU A 636 18.56 18.23 1.85
N GLU A 637 19.78 18.11 2.37
CA GLU A 637 20.16 18.63 3.69
C GLU A 637 20.02 20.15 3.76
N MET A 638 20.43 20.85 2.72
CA MET A 638 20.28 22.29 2.61
C MET A 638 18.78 22.67 2.53
N PHE A 639 18.00 21.97 1.71
CA PHE A 639 16.58 22.21 1.56
C PHE A 639 15.80 21.93 2.86
N TYR A 640 16.16 20.88 3.58
CA TYR A 640 15.62 20.56 4.90
C TYR A 640 15.94 21.66 5.93
N ASN A 641 17.20 22.06 6.05
CA ASN A 641 17.62 23.03 7.08
C ASN A 641 17.16 24.46 6.77
N LEU A 642 17.20 24.90 5.50
CA LEU A 642 16.90 26.28 5.12
C LEU A 642 15.43 26.53 4.81
N GLN A 643 14.69 25.51 4.38
CA GLN A 643 13.29 25.64 3.98
C GLN A 643 12.35 24.93 4.96
N TYR A 644 12.45 23.61 5.12
CA TYR A 644 11.54 22.84 5.94
C TYR A 644 11.52 23.30 7.41
N LYS A 645 12.68 23.41 8.07
CA LYS A 645 12.74 23.81 9.49
C LYS A 645 12.10 25.18 9.75
N LYS A 646 12.29 26.12 8.83
CA LYS A 646 11.66 27.44 8.95
C LYS A 646 10.14 27.38 8.84
N LEU A 647 9.62 26.60 7.89
CA LEU A 647 8.18 26.42 7.71
C LEU A 647 7.58 25.66 8.89
N ALA A 648 8.20 24.57 9.34
CA ALA A 648 7.76 23.80 10.48
C ALA A 648 7.70 24.64 11.78
N ALA A 649 8.65 25.54 12.00
CA ALA A 649 8.67 26.43 13.16
C ALA A 649 7.52 27.46 13.16
N THR A 650 6.88 27.72 12.03
CA THR A 650 5.72 28.64 11.97
C THR A 650 4.38 27.95 12.23
N VAL A 651 4.35 26.62 12.26
CA VAL A 651 3.14 25.85 12.51
C VAL A 651 2.78 25.93 13.99
N GLY A 652 1.52 26.30 14.30
CA GLY A 652 1.04 26.42 15.68
C GLY A 652 1.44 27.70 16.42
N VAL A 653 2.21 28.60 15.81
CA VAL A 653 2.50 29.92 16.35
C VAL A 653 1.40 30.88 15.88
N LYS A 654 0.38 31.06 16.71
CA LYS A 654 -0.63 32.13 16.60
C LYS A 654 -0.61 32.99 17.85
#